data_13fb1ad332682d2b2570bdca1755bd40
#
_entry.id   13fb1ad332682d2b2570bdca1755bd40
#
_cell.length_a   1.000
_cell.length_b   1.000
_cell.length_c   1.000
_cell.angle_alpha   90.00
_cell.angle_beta   90.00
_cell.angle_gamma   90.00
#
_symmetry.space_group_name_H-M   'P 1'
#
loop_
_entity.id
_entity.type
_entity.pdbx_description
1 polymer ?
#
loop_
_entity_poly.entity_id
_entity_poly.type
_entity_poly.pdbx_seq_one_letter_code
_entity_poly.pdbx_strand_id
1 'polypeptide(L)'
;MLRVQGNPRSGAKAAWRLPCLFFALAAAAAVAEQAKAMPGVDDQYAPAHASRTTYRVVNLASGPLSTIPKINAKGQVVFSINPGPASRGYFYDGAAVRDIGTLGGSDTRAYDLNNAGQVAGGSTLPDGREHAFVWTAGGGMIDLGVVPGAYNSRAQAINNRGVVAGVSEATFFVRAFRWSAADGIEDLGAFTSGLASFSNATALNDAGLIVGNSNTADIETQIFAWTRASGLVNIDTLDSRYSDAVAVNARGEVVGGHIPAGDTLLYRAYIWRPTDGMLDLGTAGGTESFSMAINERGQVPVLVNYADETQRSMSWTRSGGMRDIGTLGGRFTRAFELNNKGQIVGSSNNRAGERRAFVWSAGTGMVDLNTRLRHAPPGLVLDDALAINDSGAIVATTNAGLVLLKPGHGGKDGHAVGPIKAPALVKVGTPLQASVAWVDEDRVGTRSINWSWGDGSGGASKMRELDGVGSASASHSYAAPGIYPLTVTLVDRVGRSTAVRLDVVVAAPGGVAGSGAVMSPPGAYAKSPLQAGKARFSLVAPAADGTRAQGGRGRLQFDLPGLNLRSDSLRLVGRQGARQVFEGSGSIAGSGNWQFRLAATAGGPAGARGSAQGSGHGRFAIRIWRTDPVTKAEVVAYDNQRAGQEAAALVEGGIVSEAAD
;
A
#
# COMPACT_ATOMS: atom_id res chain seq x y z
N MET A 1 38.92 -45.89 -41.24
CA MET A 1 39.88 -45.88 -40.10
C MET A 1 39.94 -44.49 -39.52
N LEU A 2 39.58 -44.36 -38.39
CA LEU A 2 39.94 -43.68 -37.16
C LEU A 2 38.73 -43.04 -36.47
N ARG A 3 38.45 -43.63 -35.32
CA ARG A 3 37.56 -43.11 -34.27
C ARG A 3 38.08 -41.82 -33.68
N VAL A 4 37.18 -40.86 -33.38
CA VAL A 4 37.31 -40.10 -32.15
C VAL A 4 35.92 -39.90 -31.54
N GLN A 5 35.77 -40.38 -30.34
CA GLN A 5 34.67 -40.14 -29.42
C GLN A 5 34.73 -38.71 -28.89
N GLY A 6 33.59 -38.08 -28.69
CA GLY A 6 33.49 -36.81 -27.96
C GLY A 6 32.04 -36.58 -27.52
N ASN A 7 31.84 -36.62 -26.25
CA ASN A 7 30.70 -36.66 -25.38
C ASN A 7 29.75 -35.44 -25.53
N PRO A 8 28.43 -35.60 -25.44
CA PRO A 8 27.48 -34.48 -25.44
C PRO A 8 27.14 -34.04 -24.01
N ARG A 9 27.50 -32.86 -23.61
CA ARG A 9 26.87 -32.17 -22.45
C ARG A 9 27.12 -30.68 -22.55
N SER A 10 26.09 -29.94 -22.92
CA SER A 10 25.60 -28.71 -22.24
C SER A 10 24.49 -28.09 -23.08
N GLY A 11 23.26 -28.37 -22.69
CA GLY A 11 22.09 -27.68 -23.19
C GLY A 11 22.12 -26.26 -22.64
N ALA A 12 22.48 -25.31 -23.47
CA ALA A 12 22.23 -23.90 -23.23
C ALA A 12 20.73 -23.67 -23.36
N LYS A 13 20.04 -23.57 -22.24
CA LYS A 13 18.69 -22.98 -22.19
C LYS A 13 18.85 -21.51 -22.54
N ALA A 14 18.55 -21.15 -23.76
CA ALA A 14 18.36 -19.78 -24.19
C ALA A 14 17.12 -19.24 -23.46
N ALA A 15 17.33 -18.66 -22.30
CA ALA A 15 16.32 -17.86 -21.61
C ALA A 15 16.23 -16.53 -22.34
N TRP A 16 15.28 -16.37 -23.22
CA TRP A 16 14.86 -15.11 -23.77
C TRP A 16 14.27 -14.27 -22.63
N ARG A 17 15.11 -13.45 -22.00
CA ARG A 17 14.68 -12.46 -21.01
C ARG A 17 14.14 -11.25 -21.75
N LEU A 18 12.86 -10.97 -21.57
CA LEU A 18 12.21 -9.72 -21.97
C LEU A 18 12.93 -8.52 -21.34
N PRO A 19 13.49 -7.57 -22.10
CA PRO A 19 14.33 -6.51 -21.56
C PRO A 19 13.57 -5.40 -20.82
N CYS A 20 12.25 -5.23 -20.99
CA CYS A 20 11.60 -3.97 -20.68
C CYS A 20 11.08 -3.79 -19.25
N LEU A 21 10.90 -4.83 -18.44
CA LEU A 21 10.41 -4.66 -17.06
C LEU A 21 11.49 -4.80 -15.98
N PHE A 22 12.61 -5.45 -16.27
CA PHE A 22 13.67 -5.68 -15.28
C PHE A 22 14.69 -4.53 -15.16
N PHE A 23 14.84 -3.67 -16.17
CA PHE A 23 15.73 -2.51 -16.05
C PHE A 23 15.27 -1.47 -15.03
N ALA A 24 13.99 -1.41 -14.71
CA ALA A 24 13.47 -0.49 -13.70
C ALA A 24 13.82 -0.88 -12.25
N LEU A 25 13.96 -2.17 -11.94
CA LEU A 25 14.29 -2.63 -10.58
C LEU A 25 15.79 -2.98 -10.38
N ALA A 26 16.49 -3.47 -11.40
CA ALA A 26 17.90 -3.89 -11.27
C ALA A 26 18.88 -2.70 -11.17
N ALA A 27 18.54 -1.54 -11.74
CA ALA A 27 19.35 -0.33 -11.61
C ALA A 27 19.29 0.31 -10.20
N ALA A 28 18.35 -0.10 -9.36
CA ALA A 28 18.22 0.42 -8.00
C ALA A 28 19.24 -0.16 -7.01
N ALA A 29 19.87 -1.30 -7.31
CA ALA A 29 20.77 -1.98 -6.38
C ALA A 29 22.27 -1.65 -6.61
N ALA A 30 22.66 -1.08 -7.75
CA ALA A 30 24.08 -0.94 -8.13
C ALA A 30 24.71 0.45 -7.89
N VAL A 31 23.95 1.45 -7.39
CA VAL A 31 24.43 2.84 -7.28
C VAL A 31 24.63 3.32 -5.83
N ALA A 32 24.70 2.42 -4.86
CA ALA A 32 24.88 2.81 -3.45
C ALA A 32 26.33 3.20 -3.05
N GLU A 33 27.30 3.12 -3.93
CA GLU A 33 28.70 3.33 -3.54
C GLU A 33 29.44 4.28 -4.50
N GLN A 34 29.31 5.58 -4.30
CA GLN A 34 30.30 6.64 -4.57
C GLN A 34 29.67 8.04 -4.61
N ALA A 35 29.45 8.64 -3.45
CA ALA A 35 29.16 10.06 -3.34
C ALA A 35 30.38 10.81 -2.80
N LYS A 36 31.17 11.46 -3.67
CA LYS A 36 32.08 12.54 -3.30
C LYS A 36 31.49 13.89 -3.70
N ALA A 37 31.38 14.77 -2.74
CA ALA A 37 30.87 16.13 -2.90
C ALA A 37 31.72 16.99 -3.87
N MET A 38 31.06 17.73 -4.73
CA MET A 38 31.65 18.80 -5.53
C MET A 38 30.97 20.15 -5.28
N PRO A 39 31.69 21.30 -5.38
CA PRO A 39 31.17 22.61 -5.08
C PRO A 39 30.51 23.29 -6.30
N GLY A 40 29.43 24.01 -6.02
CA GLY A 40 28.94 25.14 -6.80
C GLY A 40 28.00 24.84 -7.95
N VAL A 41 26.68 24.87 -7.70
CA VAL A 41 25.67 25.24 -8.70
C VAL A 41 24.76 26.29 -8.06
N ASP A 42 24.64 27.43 -8.74
CA ASP A 42 23.97 28.63 -8.27
C ASP A 42 22.51 28.45 -7.87
N ASP A 43 22.15 29.08 -6.76
CA ASP A 43 20.82 29.23 -6.17
C ASP A 43 19.94 30.20 -7.00
N GLN A 44 19.44 29.80 -8.20
CA GLN A 44 18.50 30.62 -8.99
C GLN A 44 17.05 30.15 -9.00
N TYR A 45 16.63 29.24 -8.15
CA TYR A 45 15.22 28.83 -8.06
C TYR A 45 14.70 28.84 -6.63
N ALA A 46 14.45 30.05 -6.10
CA ALA A 46 13.48 30.19 -5.02
C ALA A 46 12.05 30.06 -5.61
N PRO A 47 11.22 29.10 -5.20
CA PRO A 47 9.88 28.95 -5.75
C PRO A 47 8.98 30.09 -5.27
N ALA A 48 8.41 30.83 -6.20
CA ALA A 48 7.56 31.98 -5.95
C ALA A 48 6.22 31.65 -5.24
N HIS A 49 5.81 30.40 -5.10
CA HIS A 49 4.69 29.95 -4.28
C HIS A 49 4.85 28.44 -3.98
N ALA A 50 5.48 28.11 -2.87
CA ALA A 50 5.55 26.71 -2.41
C ALA A 50 4.14 26.14 -2.24
N SER A 51 3.87 24.96 -2.81
CA SER A 51 2.63 24.24 -2.59
C SER A 51 2.35 24.11 -1.09
N ARG A 52 1.17 24.53 -0.64
CA ARG A 52 0.73 24.38 0.76
C ARG A 52 0.13 22.99 1.03
N THR A 53 0.07 22.12 0.02
CA THR A 53 -0.46 20.76 0.18
C THR A 53 0.40 19.96 1.13
N THR A 54 -0.22 19.39 2.14
CA THR A 54 0.40 18.45 3.08
C THR A 54 -0.26 17.10 2.95
N TYR A 55 0.36 16.05 3.47
CA TYR A 55 -0.09 14.69 3.26
C TYR A 55 -0.23 13.93 4.58
N ARG A 56 -1.35 13.21 4.72
CA ARG A 56 -1.54 12.20 5.75
C ARG A 56 -1.03 10.85 5.23
N VAL A 57 -0.25 10.16 6.05
CA VAL A 57 0.31 8.85 5.73
C VAL A 57 -0.69 7.76 6.09
N VAL A 58 -0.93 6.84 5.16
CA VAL A 58 -1.67 5.58 5.37
C VAL A 58 -0.73 4.44 5.04
N ASN A 59 -0.38 3.60 6.01
CA ASN A 59 0.46 2.43 5.78
C ASN A 59 -0.31 1.39 4.98
N LEU A 60 0.28 0.89 3.89
CA LEU A 60 -0.29 -0.15 3.04
C LEU A 60 0.35 -1.50 3.28
N ALA A 61 1.68 -1.57 3.30
CA ALA A 61 2.41 -2.82 3.47
C ALA A 61 3.84 -2.60 4.01
N SER A 62 4.45 -3.67 4.53
CA SER A 62 5.88 -3.80 4.78
C SER A 62 6.45 -4.90 3.87
N GLY A 63 7.69 -4.75 3.42
CA GLY A 63 8.39 -5.70 2.56
C GLY A 63 8.64 -5.18 1.14
N PRO A 64 9.48 -5.90 0.37
CA PRO A 64 9.88 -5.47 -0.96
C PRO A 64 8.74 -5.62 -1.96
N LEU A 65 8.57 -4.62 -2.82
CA LEU A 65 7.62 -4.66 -3.91
C LEU A 65 8.05 -5.67 -4.98
N SER A 66 7.10 -6.41 -5.55
CA SER A 66 7.29 -7.25 -6.73
C SER A 66 6.62 -6.69 -8.00
N THR A 67 5.77 -5.67 -7.86
CA THR A 67 5.17 -4.91 -8.96
C THR A 67 5.17 -3.42 -8.64
N ILE A 68 5.09 -2.58 -9.66
CA ILE A 68 4.86 -1.15 -9.49
C ILE A 68 3.40 -0.95 -9.06
N PRO A 69 3.13 -0.28 -7.92
CA PRO A 69 1.78 -0.06 -7.46
C PRO A 69 1.00 0.85 -8.41
N LYS A 70 -0.32 0.64 -8.50
CA LYS A 70 -1.24 1.50 -9.25
C LYS A 70 -2.30 2.10 -8.33
N ILE A 71 -2.72 3.31 -8.64
CA ILE A 71 -3.78 4.03 -7.91
C ILE A 71 -4.85 4.51 -8.89
N ASN A 72 -6.12 4.27 -8.57
CA ASN A 72 -7.22 4.75 -9.40
C ASN A 72 -7.76 6.13 -8.94
N ALA A 73 -8.73 6.67 -9.68
CA ALA A 73 -9.34 7.96 -9.38
C ALA A 73 -10.04 8.00 -8.01
N LYS A 74 -10.47 6.85 -7.47
CA LYS A 74 -11.09 6.73 -6.14
C LYS A 74 -10.07 6.65 -4.99
N GLY A 75 -8.77 6.59 -5.30
CA GLY A 75 -7.71 6.41 -4.31
C GLY A 75 -7.60 4.98 -3.79
N GLN A 76 -8.16 4.00 -4.51
CA GLN A 76 -7.90 2.59 -4.30
C GLN A 76 -6.54 2.25 -4.90
N VAL A 77 -5.80 1.36 -4.25
CA VAL A 77 -4.42 1.01 -4.63
C VAL A 77 -4.29 -0.48 -4.80
N VAL A 78 -3.62 -0.90 -5.86
CA VAL A 78 -3.16 -2.28 -6.03
C VAL A 78 -1.64 -2.33 -5.99
N PHE A 79 -1.10 -3.37 -5.38
CA PHE A 79 0.34 -3.60 -5.28
C PHE A 79 0.62 -5.07 -5.01
N SER A 80 1.86 -5.50 -5.24
CA SER A 80 2.33 -6.83 -4.86
C SER A 80 3.65 -6.74 -4.12
N ILE A 81 3.82 -7.60 -3.13
CA ILE A 81 5.04 -7.71 -2.33
C ILE A 81 5.54 -9.16 -2.30
N ASN A 82 6.82 -9.33 -2.01
CA ASN A 82 7.44 -10.62 -1.75
C ASN A 82 7.62 -10.80 -0.23
N PRO A 83 6.63 -11.33 0.49
CA PRO A 83 6.76 -11.57 1.93
C PRO A 83 7.63 -12.81 2.25
N GLY A 84 8.04 -13.57 1.23
CA GLY A 84 8.79 -14.82 1.29
C GLY A 84 9.21 -15.26 -0.12
N PRO A 85 9.23 -16.55 -0.44
CA PRO A 85 9.65 -17.04 -1.74
C PRO A 85 8.64 -16.76 -2.87
N ALA A 86 7.41 -16.38 -2.53
CA ALA A 86 6.32 -16.15 -3.46
C ALA A 86 5.79 -14.71 -3.38
N SER A 87 5.35 -14.16 -4.51
CA SER A 87 4.67 -12.88 -4.61
C SER A 87 3.21 -12.97 -4.17
N ARG A 88 2.72 -11.92 -3.47
CA ARG A 88 1.31 -11.78 -3.11
C ARG A 88 0.77 -10.44 -3.56
N GLY A 89 -0.41 -10.47 -4.18
CA GLY A 89 -1.14 -9.28 -4.61
C GLY A 89 -2.08 -8.77 -3.53
N TYR A 90 -2.19 -7.46 -3.40
CA TYR A 90 -3.03 -6.77 -2.41
C TYR A 90 -3.81 -5.64 -3.04
N PHE A 91 -5.01 -5.42 -2.51
CA PHE A 91 -5.90 -4.34 -2.89
C PHE A 91 -6.29 -3.51 -1.67
N TYR A 92 -6.04 -2.20 -1.72
CA TYR A 92 -6.53 -1.22 -0.74
C TYR A 92 -7.83 -0.60 -1.26
N ASP A 93 -8.94 -0.78 -0.55
CA ASP A 93 -10.27 -0.33 -0.96
C ASP A 93 -10.62 1.12 -0.58
N GLY A 94 -9.69 1.84 0.04
CA GLY A 94 -9.88 3.17 0.64
C GLY A 94 -9.95 3.14 2.17
N ALA A 95 -10.21 1.98 2.77
CA ALA A 95 -10.31 1.76 4.21
C ALA A 95 -9.35 0.67 4.72
N ALA A 96 -9.26 -0.47 4.02
CA ALA A 96 -8.48 -1.63 4.43
C ALA A 96 -7.70 -2.24 3.25
N VAL A 97 -6.58 -2.89 3.56
CA VAL A 97 -5.82 -3.72 2.62
C VAL A 97 -6.35 -5.16 2.66
N ARG A 98 -6.57 -5.76 1.49
CA ARG A 98 -7.04 -7.12 1.30
C ARG A 98 -6.05 -7.90 0.45
N ASP A 99 -5.75 -9.13 0.83
CA ASP A 99 -5.08 -10.10 -0.05
C ASP A 99 -6.08 -10.51 -1.14
N ILE A 100 -5.67 -10.46 -2.40
CA ILE A 100 -6.55 -10.82 -3.54
C ILE A 100 -6.56 -12.32 -3.83
N GLY A 101 -5.76 -13.12 -3.12
CA GLY A 101 -5.68 -14.58 -3.29
C GLY A 101 -4.82 -15.01 -4.47
N THR A 102 -5.02 -16.26 -4.90
CA THR A 102 -4.33 -16.89 -6.04
C THR A 102 -5.31 -17.73 -6.85
N LEU A 103 -4.91 -18.19 -8.04
CA LEU A 103 -5.61 -19.22 -8.84
C LEU A 103 -5.32 -20.66 -8.35
N GLY A 104 -4.87 -20.83 -7.12
CA GLY A 104 -4.58 -22.11 -6.48
C GLY A 104 -3.09 -22.41 -6.33
N GLY A 105 -2.22 -21.68 -7.01
CA GLY A 105 -0.76 -21.75 -6.85
C GLY A 105 -0.21 -20.82 -5.78
N SER A 106 1.09 -20.55 -5.84
CA SER A 106 1.82 -19.78 -4.79
C SER A 106 1.91 -18.29 -5.05
N ASP A 107 1.95 -17.87 -6.33
CA ASP A 107 2.26 -16.51 -6.73
C ASP A 107 1.06 -15.76 -7.26
N THR A 108 0.95 -14.48 -6.92
CA THR A 108 0.03 -13.52 -7.54
C THR A 108 0.69 -12.16 -7.67
N ARG A 109 0.69 -11.62 -8.89
CA ARG A 109 1.19 -10.28 -9.22
C ARG A 109 0.07 -9.47 -9.83
N ALA A 110 -0.28 -8.37 -9.19
CA ALA A 110 -1.22 -7.39 -9.70
C ALA A 110 -0.47 -6.31 -10.49
N TYR A 111 -0.89 -6.04 -11.73
CA TYR A 111 -0.21 -5.12 -12.62
C TYR A 111 -1.01 -3.85 -12.88
N ASP A 112 -2.33 -3.93 -12.90
CA ASP A 112 -3.16 -2.77 -13.21
C ASP A 112 -4.50 -2.77 -12.47
N LEU A 113 -5.15 -1.60 -12.41
CA LEU A 113 -6.37 -1.32 -11.64
C LEU A 113 -7.23 -0.28 -12.36
N ASN A 114 -8.49 -0.61 -12.64
CA ASN A 114 -9.44 0.34 -13.19
C ASN A 114 -10.24 1.12 -12.13
N ASN A 115 -11.05 2.10 -12.56
CA ASN A 115 -11.86 2.91 -11.66
C ASN A 115 -13.10 2.17 -11.08
N ALA A 116 -13.43 0.98 -11.60
CA ALA A 116 -14.43 0.12 -10.99
C ALA A 116 -13.87 -0.69 -9.80
N GLY A 117 -12.54 -0.72 -9.63
CA GLY A 117 -11.85 -1.51 -8.62
C GLY A 117 -11.59 -2.96 -9.07
N GLN A 118 -11.61 -3.19 -10.38
CA GLN A 118 -11.18 -4.45 -10.97
C GLN A 118 -9.67 -4.44 -11.12
N VAL A 119 -9.02 -5.53 -10.71
CA VAL A 119 -7.57 -5.72 -10.73
C VAL A 119 -7.22 -6.73 -11.80
N ALA A 120 -6.23 -6.42 -12.62
CA ALA A 120 -5.67 -7.33 -13.61
C ALA A 120 -4.23 -7.73 -13.25
N GLY A 121 -3.83 -8.97 -13.59
CA GLY A 121 -2.49 -9.46 -13.27
C GLY A 121 -2.23 -10.89 -13.75
N GLY A 122 -1.23 -11.53 -13.14
CA GLY A 122 -0.88 -12.93 -13.35
C GLY A 122 -0.86 -13.69 -12.02
N SER A 123 -1.37 -14.91 -12.02
CA SER A 123 -1.36 -15.79 -10.84
C SER A 123 -1.05 -17.22 -11.24
N THR A 124 -0.30 -17.92 -10.41
CA THR A 124 0.04 -19.32 -10.67
C THR A 124 -1.12 -20.25 -10.35
N LEU A 125 -1.26 -21.27 -11.20
CA LEU A 125 -2.10 -22.44 -11.00
C LEU A 125 -1.40 -23.46 -10.08
N PRO A 126 -2.10 -24.51 -9.59
CA PRO A 126 -1.47 -25.56 -8.78
C PRO A 126 -0.34 -26.32 -9.49
N ASP A 127 -0.33 -26.36 -10.81
CA ASP A 127 0.71 -27.01 -11.63
C ASP A 127 1.92 -26.09 -11.93
N GLY A 128 1.91 -24.85 -11.41
CA GLY A 128 2.97 -23.88 -11.56
C GLY A 128 2.92 -23.00 -12.81
N ARG A 129 1.95 -23.23 -13.73
CA ARG A 129 1.73 -22.32 -14.86
C ARG A 129 1.13 -21.01 -14.39
N GLU A 130 1.48 -19.91 -15.06
CA GLU A 130 0.92 -18.58 -14.77
C GLU A 130 -0.24 -18.27 -15.73
N HIS A 131 -1.41 -17.93 -15.18
CA HIS A 131 -2.53 -17.43 -15.96
C HIS A 131 -2.88 -16.00 -15.62
N ALA A 132 -3.31 -15.26 -16.65
CA ALA A 132 -3.91 -13.93 -16.50
C ALA A 132 -5.20 -14.02 -15.69
N PHE A 133 -5.45 -13.02 -14.87
CA PHE A 133 -6.69 -12.94 -14.09
C PHE A 133 -7.30 -11.55 -14.11
N VAL A 134 -8.61 -11.49 -13.83
CA VAL A 134 -9.33 -10.31 -13.33
C VAL A 134 -9.87 -10.64 -11.95
N TRP A 135 -9.64 -9.76 -11.00
CA TRP A 135 -10.17 -9.88 -9.64
C TRP A 135 -11.11 -8.73 -9.30
N THR A 136 -12.15 -9.01 -8.51
CA THR A 136 -13.04 -8.01 -7.91
C THR A 136 -13.29 -8.34 -6.45
N ALA A 137 -13.57 -7.31 -5.63
CA ALA A 137 -13.83 -7.50 -4.20
C ALA A 137 -15.06 -8.37 -3.88
N GLY A 138 -16.05 -8.44 -4.78
CA GLY A 138 -17.27 -9.21 -4.61
C GLY A 138 -17.27 -10.56 -5.32
N GLY A 139 -16.56 -10.67 -6.45
CA GLY A 139 -16.56 -11.87 -7.31
C GLY A 139 -15.32 -12.73 -7.18
N GLY A 140 -14.28 -12.26 -6.46
CA GLY A 140 -13.00 -12.98 -6.38
C GLY A 140 -12.20 -12.91 -7.67
N MET A 141 -11.33 -13.92 -7.88
CA MET A 141 -10.41 -14.02 -9.02
C MET A 141 -11.01 -14.91 -10.11
N ILE A 142 -10.98 -14.42 -11.35
CA ILE A 142 -11.43 -15.12 -12.56
C ILE A 142 -10.19 -15.41 -13.39
N ASP A 143 -9.96 -16.68 -13.73
CA ASP A 143 -8.94 -17.13 -14.66
C ASP A 143 -9.36 -16.75 -16.10
N LEU A 144 -8.50 -16.02 -16.82
CA LEU A 144 -8.78 -15.59 -18.20
C LEU A 144 -8.33 -16.64 -19.23
N GLY A 145 -7.61 -17.68 -18.80
CA GLY A 145 -7.04 -18.68 -19.66
C GLY A 145 -5.85 -18.19 -20.49
N VAL A 146 -5.60 -18.90 -21.59
CA VAL A 146 -4.49 -18.64 -22.53
C VAL A 146 -5.00 -18.64 -23.97
N VAL A 147 -4.29 -17.97 -24.89
CA VAL A 147 -4.58 -18.14 -26.32
C VAL A 147 -4.29 -19.56 -26.78
N PRO A 148 -4.95 -20.08 -27.87
CA PRO A 148 -4.76 -21.43 -28.35
C PRO A 148 -3.28 -21.78 -28.58
N GLY A 149 -2.82 -22.88 -27.97
CA GLY A 149 -1.44 -23.37 -28.07
C GLY A 149 -0.45 -22.77 -27.09
N ALA A 150 -0.85 -21.78 -26.29
CA ALA A 150 -0.03 -21.25 -25.19
C ALA A 150 -0.25 -22.03 -23.89
N TYR A 151 0.62 -21.82 -22.92
CA TYR A 151 0.55 -22.44 -21.59
C TYR A 151 0.64 -21.44 -20.44
N ASN A 152 1.09 -20.20 -20.68
CA ASN A 152 1.07 -19.11 -19.72
C ASN A 152 0.35 -17.89 -20.30
N SER A 153 -0.18 -17.06 -19.41
CA SER A 153 -0.69 -15.74 -19.76
C SER A 153 -0.52 -14.75 -18.62
N ARG A 154 -0.50 -13.47 -18.97
CA ARG A 154 -0.37 -12.35 -18.02
C ARG A 154 -1.16 -11.15 -18.49
N ALA A 155 -2.09 -10.64 -17.69
CA ALA A 155 -2.78 -9.39 -17.94
C ALA A 155 -1.88 -8.22 -17.55
N GLN A 156 -1.62 -7.29 -18.47
CA GLN A 156 -0.74 -6.13 -18.24
C GLN A 156 -1.51 -4.84 -18.03
N ALA A 157 -2.68 -4.70 -18.63
CA ALA A 157 -3.51 -3.50 -18.52
C ALA A 157 -5.00 -3.84 -18.50
N ILE A 158 -5.80 -3.02 -17.80
CA ILE A 158 -7.26 -3.11 -17.76
C ILE A 158 -7.88 -1.71 -17.87
N ASN A 159 -8.86 -1.55 -18.78
CA ASN A 159 -9.56 -0.27 -18.91
C ASN A 159 -10.83 -0.20 -18.04
N ASN A 160 -11.49 0.98 -18.04
CA ASN A 160 -12.70 1.21 -17.25
C ASN A 160 -13.96 0.47 -17.75
N ARG A 161 -13.87 -0.19 -18.92
CA ARG A 161 -14.92 -1.08 -19.44
C ARG A 161 -14.68 -2.55 -19.06
N GLY A 162 -13.62 -2.85 -18.31
CA GLY A 162 -13.23 -4.21 -17.92
C GLY A 162 -12.60 -5.03 -19.05
N VAL A 163 -12.18 -4.38 -20.14
CA VAL A 163 -11.38 -5.02 -21.17
C VAL A 163 -9.94 -5.11 -20.68
N VAL A 164 -9.32 -6.27 -20.89
CA VAL A 164 -7.94 -6.58 -20.50
C VAL A 164 -7.09 -6.74 -21.74
N ALA A 165 -5.86 -6.27 -21.69
CA ALA A 165 -4.81 -6.56 -22.65
C ALA A 165 -3.61 -7.18 -21.93
N GLY A 166 -2.88 -8.05 -22.63
CA GLY A 166 -1.75 -8.73 -22.04
C GLY A 166 -1.00 -9.62 -23.02
N VAL A 167 -0.28 -10.57 -22.46
CA VAL A 167 0.56 -11.49 -23.21
C VAL A 167 0.26 -12.94 -22.84
N SER A 168 0.31 -13.83 -23.84
CA SER A 168 0.21 -15.27 -23.68
C SER A 168 1.42 -15.93 -24.31
N GLU A 169 2.02 -16.90 -23.63
CA GLU A 169 3.33 -17.45 -23.95
C GLU A 169 3.27 -18.96 -24.22
N ALA A 170 3.92 -19.38 -25.30
CA ALA A 170 4.16 -20.75 -25.68
C ALA A 170 5.67 -21.00 -25.84
N THR A 171 6.05 -22.26 -26.11
CA THR A 171 7.47 -22.61 -26.33
C THR A 171 8.06 -21.87 -27.55
N PHE A 172 7.25 -21.62 -28.56
CA PHE A 172 7.73 -21.12 -29.87
C PHE A 172 7.12 -19.79 -30.28
N PHE A 173 6.19 -19.24 -29.50
CA PHE A 173 5.63 -17.92 -29.78
C PHE A 173 5.21 -17.20 -28.52
N VAL A 174 5.11 -15.88 -28.63
CA VAL A 174 4.50 -14.98 -27.64
C VAL A 174 3.44 -14.16 -28.38
N ARG A 175 2.21 -14.10 -27.80
CA ARG A 175 1.07 -13.40 -28.42
C ARG A 175 0.47 -12.39 -27.49
N ALA A 176 0.28 -11.20 -28.02
CA ALA A 176 -0.62 -10.22 -27.43
C ALA A 176 -2.05 -10.75 -27.45
N PHE A 177 -2.78 -10.57 -26.36
CA PHE A 177 -4.18 -10.93 -26.30
C PHE A 177 -5.03 -9.75 -25.80
N ARG A 178 -6.29 -9.83 -26.16
CA ARG A 178 -7.39 -9.06 -25.57
C ARG A 178 -8.34 -10.04 -24.88
N TRP A 179 -8.92 -9.60 -23.77
CA TRP A 179 -9.99 -10.33 -23.11
C TRP A 179 -11.14 -9.39 -22.72
N SER A 180 -12.36 -9.88 -22.81
CA SER A 180 -13.54 -9.27 -22.18
C SER A 180 -14.49 -10.35 -21.66
N ALA A 181 -15.34 -9.98 -20.68
CA ALA A 181 -16.31 -10.94 -20.13
C ALA A 181 -17.32 -11.47 -21.19
N ALA A 182 -17.55 -10.72 -22.25
CA ALA A 182 -18.47 -11.12 -23.33
C ALA A 182 -17.81 -12.01 -24.39
N ASP A 183 -16.52 -11.74 -24.71
CA ASP A 183 -15.86 -12.38 -25.86
C ASP A 183 -14.88 -13.49 -25.44
N GLY A 184 -14.47 -13.53 -24.15
CA GLY A 184 -13.35 -14.36 -23.71
C GLY A 184 -11.99 -13.84 -24.17
N ILE A 185 -10.97 -14.72 -24.23
CA ILE A 185 -9.62 -14.38 -24.69
C ILE A 185 -9.52 -14.43 -26.21
N GLU A 186 -8.89 -13.43 -26.81
CA GLU A 186 -8.71 -13.24 -28.25
C GLU A 186 -7.23 -13.03 -28.55
N ASP A 187 -6.63 -13.82 -29.46
CA ASP A 187 -5.28 -13.63 -29.97
C ASP A 187 -5.27 -12.44 -30.94
N LEU A 188 -4.44 -11.45 -30.68
CA LEU A 188 -4.31 -10.23 -31.52
C LEU A 188 -3.40 -10.43 -32.74
N GLY A 189 -2.73 -11.59 -32.82
CA GLY A 189 -1.72 -11.87 -33.83
C GLY A 189 -0.36 -11.21 -33.56
N ALA A 190 0.49 -11.19 -34.57
CA ALA A 190 1.77 -10.51 -34.63
C ALA A 190 2.04 -10.04 -36.06
N PHE A 191 3.05 -9.19 -36.31
CA PHE A 191 3.43 -8.79 -37.67
C PHE A 191 3.95 -9.95 -38.49
N THR A 192 4.51 -10.97 -37.80
CA THR A 192 5.00 -12.19 -38.44
C THR A 192 4.16 -13.40 -38.04
N SER A 193 4.14 -14.42 -38.90
CA SER A 193 3.53 -15.73 -38.63
C SER A 193 4.62 -16.79 -38.48
N GLY A 194 4.28 -17.90 -37.78
CA GLY A 194 5.17 -19.05 -37.63
C GLY A 194 5.94 -19.09 -36.31
N LEU A 195 7.00 -19.91 -36.32
CA LEU A 195 7.89 -20.08 -35.15
C LEU A 195 8.63 -18.77 -34.85
N ALA A 196 8.81 -18.47 -33.56
CA ALA A 196 9.43 -17.26 -33.04
C ALA A 196 8.66 -15.95 -33.32
N SER A 197 7.38 -16.02 -33.71
CA SER A 197 6.55 -14.81 -33.79
C SER A 197 6.26 -14.25 -32.40
N PHE A 198 6.41 -12.92 -32.28
CA PHE A 198 6.30 -12.21 -31.02
C PHE A 198 5.35 -11.02 -31.14
N SER A 199 4.43 -10.90 -30.21
CA SER A 199 3.70 -9.66 -29.93
C SER A 199 3.39 -9.57 -28.43
N ASN A 200 3.42 -8.36 -27.88
CA ASN A 200 3.17 -8.08 -26.47
C ASN A 200 2.33 -6.80 -26.34
N ALA A 201 1.15 -6.88 -25.76
CA ALA A 201 0.31 -5.73 -25.46
C ALA A 201 0.71 -5.14 -24.09
N THR A 202 1.06 -3.85 -24.06
CA THR A 202 1.58 -3.17 -22.86
C THR A 202 0.60 -2.19 -22.23
N ALA A 203 -0.26 -1.56 -23.04
CA ALA A 203 -1.24 -0.60 -22.55
C ALA A 203 -2.52 -0.61 -23.40
N LEU A 204 -3.63 -0.16 -22.79
CA LEU A 204 -4.88 0.08 -23.51
C LEU A 204 -5.63 1.28 -22.92
N ASN A 205 -6.44 1.94 -23.76
CA ASN A 205 -7.30 3.03 -23.32
C ASN A 205 -8.79 2.64 -23.24
N ASP A 206 -9.62 3.54 -22.75
CA ASP A 206 -11.07 3.32 -22.64
C ASP A 206 -11.80 3.24 -23.99
N ALA A 207 -11.21 3.74 -25.07
CA ALA A 207 -11.75 3.58 -26.42
C ALA A 207 -11.55 2.15 -26.97
N GLY A 208 -10.67 1.36 -26.36
CA GLY A 208 -10.33 -0.01 -26.79
C GLY A 208 -9.14 -0.07 -27.73
N LEU A 209 -8.37 1.01 -27.86
CA LEU A 209 -7.07 1.00 -28.52
C LEU A 209 -6.08 0.28 -27.63
N ILE A 210 -5.51 -0.81 -28.13
CA ILE A 210 -4.44 -1.58 -27.50
C ILE A 210 -3.13 -1.25 -28.23
N VAL A 211 -2.09 -1.02 -27.46
CA VAL A 211 -0.75 -0.74 -27.98
C VAL A 211 0.27 -1.69 -27.38
N GLY A 212 1.35 -1.89 -28.10
CA GLY A 212 2.41 -2.78 -27.69
C GLY A 212 3.50 -2.87 -28.75
N ASN A 213 4.24 -3.96 -28.75
CA ASN A 213 5.29 -4.20 -29.73
C ASN A 213 5.24 -5.61 -30.30
N SER A 214 5.70 -5.76 -31.54
CA SER A 214 5.73 -7.02 -32.28
C SER A 214 6.98 -7.07 -33.16
N ASN A 215 7.50 -8.29 -33.38
CA ASN A 215 8.65 -8.46 -34.28
C ASN A 215 8.21 -8.41 -35.75
N THR A 216 9.03 -7.74 -36.57
CA THR A 216 8.93 -7.69 -38.04
C THR A 216 9.59 -8.94 -38.67
N ALA A 217 9.48 -9.06 -39.99
CA ALA A 217 10.14 -10.12 -40.76
C ALA A 217 11.68 -10.06 -40.66
N ASP A 218 12.23 -8.88 -40.47
CA ASP A 218 13.67 -8.62 -40.32
C ASP A 218 14.16 -8.79 -38.88
N ILE A 219 13.31 -9.36 -38.00
CA ILE A 219 13.58 -9.64 -36.57
C ILE A 219 13.73 -8.34 -35.75
N GLU A 220 13.37 -7.20 -36.29
CA GLU A 220 13.24 -5.95 -35.56
C GLU A 220 11.98 -5.94 -34.73
N THR A 221 11.98 -5.20 -33.63
CA THR A 221 10.79 -5.06 -32.76
C THR A 221 10.22 -3.67 -32.93
N GLN A 222 8.99 -3.57 -33.41
CA GLN A 222 8.32 -2.28 -33.68
C GLN A 222 6.96 -2.21 -32.99
N ILE A 223 6.51 -0.98 -32.72
CA ILE A 223 5.25 -0.71 -32.05
C ILE A 223 4.05 -1.00 -32.96
N PHE A 224 2.99 -1.51 -32.33
CA PHE A 224 1.70 -1.65 -32.97
C PHE A 224 0.60 -0.89 -32.25
N ALA A 225 -0.44 -0.55 -33.00
CA ALA A 225 -1.76 -0.22 -32.52
C ALA A 225 -2.75 -1.28 -32.99
N TRP A 226 -3.66 -1.68 -32.10
CA TRP A 226 -4.72 -2.62 -32.43
C TRP A 226 -6.09 -2.05 -32.03
N THR A 227 -7.03 -2.15 -32.92
CA THR A 227 -8.46 -1.97 -32.64
C THR A 227 -9.24 -3.11 -33.28
N ARG A 228 -10.46 -3.39 -32.80
CA ARG A 228 -11.30 -4.44 -33.43
C ARG A 228 -11.57 -4.16 -34.92
N ALA A 229 -11.58 -2.91 -35.34
CA ALA A 229 -11.84 -2.52 -36.73
C ALA A 229 -10.60 -2.65 -37.63
N SER A 230 -9.41 -2.32 -37.13
CA SER A 230 -8.18 -2.28 -37.93
C SER A 230 -7.35 -3.56 -37.83
N GLY A 231 -7.59 -4.39 -36.79
CA GLY A 231 -6.61 -5.42 -36.42
C GLY A 231 -5.30 -4.79 -35.95
N LEU A 232 -4.22 -5.55 -36.02
CA LEU A 232 -2.87 -5.15 -35.62
C LEU A 232 -2.19 -4.39 -36.75
N VAL A 233 -1.84 -3.13 -36.49
CA VAL A 233 -1.22 -2.21 -37.47
C VAL A 233 0.10 -1.72 -36.92
N ASN A 234 1.15 -1.78 -37.75
CA ASN A 234 2.43 -1.15 -37.44
C ASN A 234 2.27 0.38 -37.48
N ILE A 235 2.63 1.05 -36.39
CA ILE A 235 2.55 2.50 -36.25
C ILE A 235 3.92 3.16 -36.10
N ASP A 236 5.02 2.41 -36.24
CA ASP A 236 6.36 2.98 -36.32
C ASP A 236 6.53 3.70 -37.66
N THR A 237 6.71 5.03 -37.61
CA THR A 237 6.89 5.88 -38.77
C THR A 237 8.30 6.48 -38.83
N LEU A 238 9.21 6.05 -37.95
CA LEU A 238 10.61 6.46 -37.90
C LEU A 238 11.57 5.39 -38.43
N ASP A 239 11.03 4.27 -38.93
CA ASP A 239 11.80 3.11 -39.36
C ASP A 239 12.83 2.67 -38.31
N SER A 240 12.33 2.52 -37.08
CA SER A 240 13.17 2.21 -35.91
C SER A 240 13.64 0.76 -35.95
N ARG A 241 14.91 0.55 -35.64
CA ARG A 241 15.45 -0.79 -35.41
C ARG A 241 14.77 -1.50 -34.22
N TYR A 242 14.35 -0.71 -33.24
CA TYR A 242 13.57 -1.15 -32.09
C TYR A 242 12.64 -0.03 -31.66
N SER A 243 11.40 -0.37 -31.34
CA SER A 243 10.49 0.55 -30.65
C SER A 243 9.55 -0.21 -29.71
N ASP A 244 9.22 0.40 -28.59
CA ASP A 244 8.26 -0.11 -27.62
C ASP A 244 7.24 0.95 -27.24
N ALA A 245 6.06 0.50 -26.78
CA ALA A 245 5.02 1.36 -26.22
C ALA A 245 4.96 1.18 -24.70
N VAL A 246 4.97 2.31 -23.98
CA VAL A 246 4.89 2.35 -22.51
C VAL A 246 3.49 2.72 -22.03
N ALA A 247 2.85 3.72 -22.65
CA ALA A 247 1.55 4.22 -22.24
C ALA A 247 0.76 4.81 -23.42
N VAL A 248 -0.58 4.83 -23.26
CA VAL A 248 -1.52 5.44 -24.21
C VAL A 248 -2.57 6.25 -23.46
N ASN A 249 -2.86 7.47 -23.91
CA ASN A 249 -3.94 8.29 -23.32
C ASN A 249 -5.28 8.10 -24.05
N ALA A 250 -6.37 8.73 -23.54
CA ALA A 250 -7.70 8.62 -24.13
C ALA A 250 -7.78 9.21 -25.55
N ARG A 251 -6.87 10.10 -25.96
CA ARG A 251 -6.79 10.64 -27.32
C ARG A 251 -6.08 9.70 -28.31
N GLY A 252 -5.57 8.55 -27.84
CA GLY A 252 -4.81 7.61 -28.62
C GLY A 252 -3.36 8.04 -28.88
N GLU A 253 -2.84 9.02 -28.12
CA GLU A 253 -1.43 9.37 -28.17
C GLU A 253 -0.62 8.32 -27.41
N VAL A 254 0.44 7.78 -28.03
CA VAL A 254 1.29 6.70 -27.50
C VAL A 254 2.67 7.24 -27.19
N VAL A 255 3.25 6.85 -26.07
CA VAL A 255 4.64 7.17 -25.72
C VAL A 255 5.44 5.90 -25.45
N GLY A 256 6.74 5.99 -25.67
CA GLY A 256 7.66 4.87 -25.44
C GLY A 256 9.08 5.27 -25.79
N GLY A 257 9.90 4.25 -26.08
CA GLY A 257 11.27 4.40 -26.53
C GLY A 257 11.48 3.83 -27.93
N HIS A 258 12.46 4.37 -28.66
CA HIS A 258 12.90 3.81 -29.92
C HIS A 258 14.40 3.89 -30.07
N ILE A 259 14.97 3.04 -30.92
CA ILE A 259 16.35 3.10 -31.38
C ILE A 259 16.32 3.41 -32.85
N PRO A 260 16.80 4.59 -33.28
CA PRO A 260 16.83 4.99 -34.69
C PRO A 260 17.61 4.01 -35.59
N ALA A 261 17.21 3.88 -36.84
CA ALA A 261 17.97 3.12 -37.84
C ALA A 261 19.38 3.69 -37.98
N GLY A 262 20.39 2.80 -37.96
CA GLY A 262 21.80 3.20 -38.13
C GLY A 262 22.48 3.81 -36.92
N ASP A 263 21.78 3.93 -35.77
CA ASP A 263 22.39 4.44 -34.52
C ASP A 263 22.94 3.31 -33.63
N THR A 264 23.83 3.68 -32.72
CA THR A 264 24.47 2.78 -31.76
C THR A 264 23.53 2.56 -30.58
N LEU A 265 22.57 1.64 -30.65
CA LEU A 265 21.76 1.09 -29.56
C LEU A 265 21.32 2.08 -28.45
N LEU A 266 21.23 3.38 -28.73
CA LEU A 266 20.88 4.42 -27.79
C LEU A 266 19.39 4.74 -27.90
N TYR A 267 18.71 4.63 -26.77
CA TYR A 267 17.28 4.88 -26.68
C TYR A 267 16.92 6.36 -26.78
N ARG A 268 15.84 6.65 -27.52
CA ARG A 268 15.22 7.98 -27.57
C ARG A 268 13.73 7.88 -27.24
N ALA A 269 13.26 8.79 -26.42
CA ALA A 269 11.86 8.95 -26.12
C ALA A 269 11.09 9.44 -27.35
N TYR A 270 9.90 8.92 -27.58
CA TYR A 270 9.01 9.39 -28.64
C TYR A 270 7.59 9.62 -28.13
N ILE A 271 6.82 10.38 -28.89
CA ILE A 271 5.36 10.41 -28.86
C ILE A 271 4.82 10.11 -30.26
N TRP A 272 3.88 9.16 -30.34
CA TRP A 272 3.14 8.90 -31.57
C TRP A 272 1.72 9.47 -31.47
N ARG A 273 1.21 9.99 -32.59
CA ARG A 273 -0.15 10.48 -32.72
C ARG A 273 -0.81 9.96 -33.98
N PRO A 274 -2.14 9.69 -33.96
CA PRO A 274 -2.87 9.24 -35.15
C PRO A 274 -2.75 10.21 -36.34
N THR A 275 -2.56 11.50 -36.09
CA THR A 275 -2.49 12.55 -37.13
C THR A 275 -1.11 12.82 -37.65
N ASP A 276 -0.06 12.66 -36.84
CA ASP A 276 1.27 13.16 -37.11
C ASP A 276 2.33 12.04 -37.22
N GLY A 277 1.97 10.80 -36.82
CA GLY A 277 2.93 9.69 -36.67
C GLY A 277 3.83 9.85 -35.45
N MET A 278 5.00 9.22 -35.46
CA MET A 278 6.01 9.32 -34.39
C MET A 278 6.80 10.64 -34.50
N LEU A 279 7.01 11.22 -33.33
CA LEU A 279 7.92 12.35 -33.11
C LEU A 279 8.98 11.92 -32.11
N ASP A 280 10.25 11.87 -32.53
CA ASP A 280 11.39 11.73 -31.62
C ASP A 280 11.49 12.98 -30.75
N LEU A 281 11.50 12.79 -29.43
CA LEU A 281 11.55 13.89 -28.45
C LEU A 281 12.97 14.39 -28.21
N GLY A 282 13.99 13.69 -28.74
CA GLY A 282 15.40 14.01 -28.54
C GLY A 282 15.90 13.63 -27.11
N THR A 283 17.14 14.07 -26.82
CA THR A 283 17.83 13.74 -25.59
C THR A 283 18.13 14.93 -24.68
N ALA A 284 17.71 16.15 -25.07
CA ALA A 284 18.02 17.38 -24.32
C ALA A 284 19.53 17.54 -23.98
N GLY A 285 20.42 17.10 -24.89
CA GLY A 285 21.87 17.10 -24.70
C GLY A 285 22.45 15.91 -23.95
N GLY A 286 21.62 14.94 -23.54
CA GLY A 286 22.06 13.68 -22.96
C GLY A 286 22.39 12.64 -24.04
N THR A 287 22.74 11.43 -23.60
CA THR A 287 23.03 10.27 -24.45
C THR A 287 21.79 9.49 -24.81
N GLU A 288 20.85 9.35 -23.88
CA GLU A 288 19.62 8.58 -24.02
C GLU A 288 18.43 9.30 -23.39
N SER A 289 17.22 8.98 -23.86
CA SER A 289 15.99 9.45 -23.24
C SER A 289 14.89 8.37 -23.22
N PHE A 290 14.02 8.40 -22.21
CA PHE A 290 12.98 7.41 -21.97
C PHE A 290 11.68 8.10 -21.58
N SER A 291 10.58 7.82 -22.30
CA SER A 291 9.24 8.24 -21.89
C SER A 291 8.76 7.34 -20.74
N MET A 292 8.22 7.94 -19.69
CA MET A 292 7.77 7.20 -18.50
C MET A 292 6.25 7.03 -18.42
N ALA A 293 5.49 8.03 -18.85
CA ALA A 293 4.03 8.08 -18.80
C ALA A 293 3.51 9.19 -19.75
N ILE A 294 2.18 9.28 -19.89
CA ILE A 294 1.52 10.37 -20.62
C ILE A 294 0.19 10.69 -19.95
N ASN A 295 -0.13 11.98 -19.78
CA ASN A 295 -1.45 12.39 -19.31
C ASN A 295 -2.40 12.76 -20.47
N GLU A 296 -3.67 13.07 -20.12
CA GLU A 296 -4.69 13.45 -21.10
C GLU A 296 -4.42 14.80 -21.82
N ARG A 297 -3.43 15.56 -21.38
CA ARG A 297 -2.99 16.80 -22.03
C ARG A 297 -1.83 16.57 -23.00
N GLY A 298 -1.31 15.34 -23.09
CA GLY A 298 -0.12 15.00 -23.88
C GLY A 298 1.18 15.50 -23.26
N GLN A 299 1.20 15.72 -21.94
CA GLN A 299 2.43 15.98 -21.20
C GLN A 299 3.11 14.65 -20.90
N VAL A 300 4.44 14.60 -21.10
CA VAL A 300 5.26 13.40 -20.96
C VAL A 300 6.42 13.68 -20.02
N PRO A 301 6.57 12.94 -18.91
CA PRO A 301 7.83 12.92 -18.17
C PRO A 301 8.86 12.08 -18.93
N VAL A 302 10.02 12.67 -19.21
CA VAL A 302 11.11 12.04 -19.95
C VAL A 302 12.33 11.97 -19.05
N LEU A 303 12.85 10.77 -18.84
CA LEU A 303 14.13 10.53 -18.17
C LEU A 303 15.25 10.69 -19.20
N VAL A 304 16.30 11.41 -18.86
CA VAL A 304 17.48 11.65 -19.70
C VAL A 304 18.73 11.20 -18.97
N ASN A 305 19.54 10.35 -19.61
CA ASN A 305 20.86 9.95 -19.16
C ASN A 305 21.92 10.83 -19.80
N TYR A 306 22.93 11.25 -19.04
CA TYR A 306 24.06 12.06 -19.51
C TYR A 306 25.37 11.27 -19.46
N ALA A 307 26.34 11.67 -20.27
CA ALA A 307 27.64 11.01 -20.37
C ALA A 307 28.45 11.06 -19.06
N ASP A 308 28.17 12.00 -18.17
CA ASP A 308 28.76 12.13 -16.81
C ASP A 308 28.07 11.28 -15.76
N GLU A 309 27.25 10.30 -16.19
CA GLU A 309 26.45 9.42 -15.35
C GLU A 309 25.34 10.13 -14.55
N THR A 310 25.05 11.39 -14.81
CA THR A 310 23.89 12.05 -14.21
C THR A 310 22.60 11.64 -14.91
N GLN A 311 21.50 11.64 -14.14
CA GLN A 311 20.15 11.42 -14.65
C GLN A 311 19.27 12.62 -14.33
N ARG A 312 18.55 13.12 -15.32
CA ARG A 312 17.60 14.22 -15.17
C ARG A 312 16.25 13.84 -15.73
N SER A 313 15.21 14.29 -15.08
CA SER A 313 13.87 14.19 -15.67
C SER A 313 13.42 15.51 -16.24
N MET A 314 12.79 15.43 -17.42
CA MET A 314 12.22 16.55 -18.15
C MET A 314 10.69 16.42 -18.13
N SER A 315 10.00 17.53 -18.22
CA SER A 315 8.60 17.59 -18.58
C SER A 315 8.51 18.04 -20.03
N TRP A 316 8.03 17.18 -20.91
CA TRP A 316 7.81 17.52 -22.31
C TRP A 316 6.35 17.90 -22.56
N THR A 317 6.14 18.92 -23.38
CA THR A 317 4.83 19.30 -23.92
C THR A 317 4.98 19.75 -25.38
N ARG A 318 3.92 19.62 -26.20
CA ARG A 318 3.98 20.01 -27.61
C ARG A 318 4.37 21.48 -27.82
N SER A 319 3.87 22.37 -26.99
CA SER A 319 4.14 23.81 -27.11
C SER A 319 5.41 24.28 -26.44
N GLY A 320 5.87 23.57 -25.40
CA GLY A 320 7.00 23.98 -24.56
C GLY A 320 8.29 23.18 -24.77
N GLY A 321 8.24 22.10 -25.58
CA GLY A 321 9.37 21.18 -25.71
C GLY A 321 9.76 20.53 -24.38
N MET A 322 11.02 20.13 -24.25
CA MET A 322 11.62 19.58 -23.03
C MET A 322 12.00 20.69 -22.05
N ARG A 323 11.51 20.57 -20.82
CA ARG A 323 11.86 21.44 -19.70
C ARG A 323 12.39 20.60 -18.56
N ASP A 324 13.59 20.88 -18.07
CA ASP A 324 14.17 20.25 -16.88
C ASP A 324 13.29 20.55 -15.65
N ILE A 325 12.91 19.51 -14.90
CA ILE A 325 12.13 19.65 -13.67
C ILE A 325 13.01 19.90 -12.44
N GLY A 326 14.33 19.91 -12.59
CA GLY A 326 15.31 20.15 -11.54
C GLY A 326 15.62 18.93 -10.67
N THR A 327 16.28 19.17 -9.53
CA THR A 327 16.61 18.17 -8.51
C THR A 327 16.36 18.73 -7.11
N LEU A 328 16.43 17.89 -6.09
CA LEU A 328 16.47 18.31 -4.68
C LEU A 328 17.90 18.74 -4.23
N GLY A 329 18.78 19.02 -5.17
CA GLY A 329 20.16 19.48 -4.96
C GLY A 329 21.24 18.44 -5.23
N GLY A 330 20.86 17.21 -5.60
CA GLY A 330 21.76 16.12 -6.00
C GLY A 330 21.86 15.92 -7.50
N ARG A 331 22.49 14.80 -7.93
CA ARG A 331 22.81 14.49 -9.32
C ARG A 331 21.72 13.69 -10.07
N PHE A 332 20.76 13.09 -9.33
CA PHE A 332 19.79 12.17 -9.89
C PHE A 332 18.37 12.66 -9.66
N THR A 333 17.57 12.66 -10.74
CA THR A 333 16.13 12.85 -10.68
C THR A 333 15.47 11.87 -11.63
N ARG A 334 14.53 11.09 -11.11
CA ARG A 334 13.74 10.11 -11.87
C ARG A 334 12.26 10.33 -11.61
N ALA A 335 11.53 10.77 -12.63
CA ALA A 335 10.08 10.81 -12.66
C ALA A 335 9.54 9.39 -12.94
N PHE A 336 8.42 9.02 -12.32
CA PHE A 336 7.76 7.73 -12.54
C PHE A 336 6.38 7.90 -13.16
N GLU A 337 5.60 8.86 -12.67
CA GLU A 337 4.19 9.01 -13.05
C GLU A 337 3.78 10.48 -13.02
N LEU A 338 2.65 10.80 -13.70
CA LEU A 338 2.04 12.13 -13.66
C LEU A 338 0.52 12.03 -13.68
N ASN A 339 -0.14 13.09 -13.20
CA ASN A 339 -1.59 13.21 -13.26
C ASN A 339 -2.06 14.24 -14.31
N ASN A 340 -3.39 14.34 -14.52
CA ASN A 340 -3.99 15.28 -15.46
C ASN A 340 -3.92 16.75 -15.02
N LYS A 341 -3.48 17.04 -13.79
CA LYS A 341 -3.19 18.39 -13.30
C LYS A 341 -1.76 18.84 -13.66
N GLY A 342 -0.95 17.95 -14.24
CA GLY A 342 0.43 18.21 -14.61
C GLY A 342 1.40 18.09 -13.44
N GLN A 343 1.00 17.40 -12.35
CA GLN A 343 1.88 17.06 -11.26
C GLN A 343 2.65 15.80 -11.64
N ILE A 344 3.98 15.84 -11.52
CA ILE A 344 4.90 14.73 -11.75
C ILE A 344 5.45 14.27 -10.41
N VAL A 345 5.51 12.96 -10.19
CA VAL A 345 6.06 12.34 -8.99
C VAL A 345 7.24 11.44 -9.31
N GLY A 346 8.12 11.26 -8.35
CA GLY A 346 9.31 10.45 -8.52
C GLY A 346 10.26 10.49 -7.34
N SER A 347 11.54 10.24 -7.61
CA SER A 347 12.63 10.39 -6.65
C SER A 347 13.72 11.30 -7.14
N SER A 348 14.37 12.01 -6.23
CA SER A 348 15.53 12.84 -6.49
C SER A 348 16.50 12.77 -5.32
N ASN A 349 17.79 12.83 -5.61
CA ASN A 349 18.77 12.94 -4.54
C ASN A 349 18.83 14.37 -4.04
N ASN A 350 18.93 14.54 -2.71
CA ASN A 350 19.21 15.81 -2.07
C ASN A 350 20.73 16.14 -2.13
N ARG A 351 21.13 17.28 -1.55
CA ARG A 351 22.55 17.71 -1.51
C ARG A 351 23.47 16.72 -0.74
N ALA A 352 22.92 15.92 0.17
CA ALA A 352 23.65 14.89 0.90
C ALA A 352 23.76 13.57 0.13
N GLY A 353 23.21 13.49 -1.10
CA GLY A 353 23.16 12.26 -1.89
C GLY A 353 22.05 11.31 -1.49
N GLU A 354 21.20 11.67 -0.52
CA GLU A 354 20.12 10.83 -0.04
C GLU A 354 18.92 10.87 -0.99
N ARG A 355 18.33 9.72 -1.27
CA ARG A 355 17.14 9.56 -2.10
C ARG A 355 15.91 10.07 -1.35
N ARG A 356 15.07 10.88 -2.05
CA ARG A 356 13.86 11.50 -1.51
C ARG A 356 12.74 11.50 -2.53
N ALA A 357 11.55 11.12 -2.10
CA ALA A 357 10.35 11.24 -2.92
C ALA A 357 9.98 12.71 -3.13
N PHE A 358 9.60 13.06 -4.36
CA PHE A 358 9.19 14.42 -4.72
C PHE A 358 7.82 14.46 -5.42
N VAL A 359 7.20 15.62 -5.39
CA VAL A 359 6.16 16.06 -6.31
C VAL A 359 6.62 17.36 -6.98
N TRP A 360 6.43 17.43 -8.29
CA TRP A 360 6.75 18.62 -9.09
C TRP A 360 5.51 19.13 -9.83
N SER A 361 5.41 20.42 -10.02
CA SER A 361 4.48 21.04 -10.97
C SER A 361 5.12 22.30 -11.59
N ALA A 362 4.65 22.73 -12.76
CA ALA A 362 5.18 23.93 -13.42
C ALA A 362 5.07 25.19 -12.55
N GLY A 363 4.08 25.26 -11.65
CA GLY A 363 3.86 26.44 -10.81
C GLY A 363 4.60 26.43 -9.46
N THR A 364 4.98 25.24 -8.96
CA THR A 364 5.62 25.12 -7.63
C THR A 364 7.06 24.67 -7.68
N GLY A 365 7.55 24.19 -8.83
CA GLY A 365 8.83 23.50 -8.92
C GLY A 365 8.79 22.15 -8.21
N MET A 366 9.96 21.62 -7.87
CA MET A 366 10.13 20.35 -7.15
C MET A 366 10.02 20.56 -5.64
N VAL A 367 9.24 19.71 -5.00
CA VAL A 367 8.98 19.74 -3.55
C VAL A 367 9.32 18.39 -2.97
N ASP A 368 10.20 18.33 -1.96
CA ASP A 368 10.46 17.11 -1.18
C ASP A 368 9.21 16.76 -0.35
N LEU A 369 8.63 15.60 -0.61
CA LEU A 369 7.43 15.11 0.07
C LEU A 369 7.65 14.87 1.57
N ASN A 370 8.89 14.58 1.99
CA ASN A 370 9.23 14.42 3.41
C ASN A 370 8.97 15.71 4.21
N THR A 371 9.08 16.89 3.57
CA THR A 371 8.79 18.18 4.19
C THR A 371 7.30 18.49 4.29
N ARG A 372 6.45 17.63 3.74
CA ARG A 372 5.00 17.83 3.61
C ARG A 372 4.17 16.82 4.38
N LEU A 373 4.80 15.95 5.15
CA LEU A 373 4.11 14.95 5.94
C LEU A 373 3.48 15.55 7.20
N ARG A 374 2.26 15.11 7.49
CA ARG A 374 1.57 15.41 8.75
C ARG A 374 1.43 14.15 9.57
N HIS A 375 1.73 14.25 10.86
CA HIS A 375 1.61 13.15 11.83
C HIS A 375 2.32 11.87 11.37
N ALA A 376 3.42 12.00 10.63
CA ALA A 376 4.23 10.86 10.23
C ALA A 376 4.88 10.22 11.47
N PRO A 377 5.05 8.89 11.48
CA PRO A 377 5.85 8.23 12.49
C PRO A 377 7.25 8.83 12.55
N PRO A 378 7.84 9.02 13.75
CA PRO A 378 9.22 9.49 13.87
C PRO A 378 10.17 8.61 13.06
N GLY A 379 11.07 9.24 12.29
CA GLY A 379 12.06 8.53 11.47
C GLY A 379 11.53 7.93 10.15
N LEU A 380 10.26 8.17 9.79
CA LEU A 380 9.76 7.79 8.47
C LEU A 380 10.41 8.65 7.38
N VAL A 381 10.97 7.99 6.38
CA VAL A 381 11.56 8.62 5.20
C VAL A 381 10.87 8.09 3.95
N LEU A 382 10.40 8.98 3.09
CA LEU A 382 9.87 8.65 1.78
C LEU A 382 11.01 8.64 0.76
N ASP A 383 11.19 7.52 0.07
CA ASP A 383 12.28 7.32 -0.88
C ASP A 383 11.83 7.57 -2.33
N ASP A 384 10.72 6.94 -2.76
CA ASP A 384 10.16 7.07 -4.10
C ASP A 384 8.67 7.37 -4.05
N ALA A 385 8.19 8.29 -4.87
CA ALA A 385 6.77 8.45 -5.18
C ALA A 385 6.48 7.76 -6.52
N LEU A 386 5.76 6.62 -6.49
CA LEU A 386 5.63 5.70 -7.61
C LEU A 386 4.38 5.91 -8.46
N ALA A 387 3.30 6.40 -7.85
CA ALA A 387 2.03 6.63 -8.55
C ALA A 387 1.29 7.83 -7.97
N ILE A 388 0.51 8.52 -8.79
CA ILE A 388 -0.30 9.68 -8.41
C ILE A 388 -1.62 9.68 -9.17
N ASN A 389 -2.73 10.00 -8.50
CA ASN A 389 -4.01 10.21 -9.16
C ASN A 389 -4.38 11.70 -9.28
N ASP A 390 -5.51 12.00 -9.94
CA ASP A 390 -5.98 13.38 -10.14
C ASP A 390 -6.44 14.09 -8.87
N SER A 391 -6.72 13.37 -7.78
CA SER A 391 -6.95 14.00 -6.48
C SER A 391 -5.64 14.48 -5.84
N GLY A 392 -4.48 14.04 -6.34
CA GLY A 392 -3.16 14.29 -5.78
C GLY A 392 -2.76 13.30 -4.69
N ALA A 393 -3.48 12.18 -4.55
CA ALA A 393 -3.06 11.08 -3.68
C ALA A 393 -1.88 10.35 -4.32
N ILE A 394 -0.84 10.06 -3.53
CA ILE A 394 0.45 9.53 -4.00
C ILE A 394 0.76 8.22 -3.30
N VAL A 395 1.17 7.21 -4.04
CA VAL A 395 1.73 5.96 -3.49
C VAL A 395 3.25 6.09 -3.45
N ALA A 396 3.83 5.85 -2.28
CA ALA A 396 5.27 6.03 -2.08
C ALA A 396 5.91 4.87 -1.30
N THR A 397 7.16 4.56 -1.62
CA THR A 397 8.01 3.70 -0.79
C THR A 397 8.65 4.49 0.33
N THR A 398 8.94 3.80 1.41
CA THR A 398 9.59 4.35 2.60
C THR A 398 10.62 3.36 3.15
N ASN A 399 11.45 3.83 4.06
CA ASN A 399 12.32 2.97 4.86
C ASN A 399 11.57 1.94 5.73
N ALA A 400 10.24 1.98 5.79
CA ALA A 400 9.38 1.07 6.56
C ALA A 400 8.38 0.27 5.70
N GLY A 401 8.34 0.48 4.38
CA GLY A 401 7.44 -0.19 3.45
C GLY A 401 6.69 0.76 2.52
N LEU A 402 5.49 0.36 2.07
CA LEU A 402 4.65 1.10 1.13
C LEU A 402 3.59 1.92 1.87
N VAL A 403 3.41 3.17 1.44
CA VAL A 403 2.40 4.07 2.02
C VAL A 403 1.57 4.74 0.93
N LEU A 404 0.34 5.13 1.29
CA LEU A 404 -0.48 6.06 0.53
C LEU A 404 -0.46 7.42 1.24
N LEU A 405 -0.07 8.44 0.52
CA LEU A 405 -0.12 9.84 0.94
C LEU A 405 -1.43 10.44 0.47
N LYS A 406 -2.35 10.71 1.39
CA LYS A 406 -3.61 11.39 1.08
C LYS A 406 -3.41 12.90 1.24
N PRO A 407 -3.65 13.71 0.16
CA PRO A 407 -3.46 15.15 0.26
C PRO A 407 -4.48 15.74 1.24
N GLY A 408 -3.99 16.51 2.21
CA GLY A 408 -4.79 17.38 3.04
C GLY A 408 -4.86 18.73 2.37
N HIS A 409 -6.04 19.16 1.98
CA HIS A 409 -6.24 20.54 1.54
C HIS A 409 -6.38 21.39 2.81
N GLY A 410 -5.47 22.32 3.02
CA GLY A 410 -5.68 23.36 4.00
C GLY A 410 -6.99 24.09 3.68
N GLY A 411 -8.10 23.66 4.27
CA GLY A 411 -9.38 24.31 4.05
C GLY A 411 -10.65 23.45 4.05
N LYS A 412 -10.57 22.10 4.10
CA LYS A 412 -11.80 21.27 4.16
C LYS A 412 -11.87 20.26 5.32
N ASP A 413 -10.79 20.01 6.04
CA ASP A 413 -10.75 18.94 7.03
C ASP A 413 -10.84 19.42 8.48
N GLY A 414 -11.43 20.55 8.78
CA GLY A 414 -11.73 20.99 10.14
C GLY A 414 -10.50 20.82 11.10
N HIS A 415 -10.73 20.22 12.25
CA HIS A 415 -9.71 20.02 13.28
C HIS A 415 -8.89 18.75 13.06
N ALA A 416 -7.57 18.85 13.05
CA ALA A 416 -6.67 17.71 13.26
C ALA A 416 -6.60 17.43 14.78
N VAL A 417 -7.36 16.44 15.25
CA VAL A 417 -7.48 16.11 16.66
C VAL A 417 -6.46 15.05 17.04
N GLY A 418 -5.61 15.32 18.00
CA GLY A 418 -4.68 14.37 18.58
C GLY A 418 -5.40 13.28 19.40
N PRO A 419 -4.67 12.23 19.83
CA PRO A 419 -5.25 11.20 20.68
C PRO A 419 -5.66 11.75 22.04
N ILE A 420 -6.71 11.16 22.63
CA ILE A 420 -7.09 11.46 24.03
C ILE A 420 -5.95 10.99 24.93
N LYS A 421 -5.42 11.91 25.73
CA LYS A 421 -4.44 11.61 26.79
C LYS A 421 -5.20 11.37 28.08
N ALA A 422 -5.29 10.13 28.50
CA ALA A 422 -5.87 9.70 29.76
C ALA A 422 -5.30 8.32 30.14
N PRO A 423 -5.30 7.93 31.43
CA PRO A 423 -5.05 6.55 31.81
C PRO A 423 -6.08 5.62 31.16
N ALA A 424 -5.61 4.61 30.44
CA ALA A 424 -6.49 3.60 29.82
C ALA A 424 -7.00 2.56 30.84
N LEU A 425 -6.50 2.60 32.10
CA LEU A 425 -6.87 1.73 33.19
C LEU A 425 -6.98 2.54 34.48
N VAL A 426 -8.13 2.48 35.12
CA VAL A 426 -8.44 3.18 36.38
C VAL A 426 -9.24 2.29 37.32
N LYS A 427 -9.29 2.63 38.60
CA LYS A 427 -10.15 1.96 39.57
C LYS A 427 -11.52 2.64 39.62
N VAL A 428 -12.56 1.87 39.99
CA VAL A 428 -13.89 2.40 40.30
C VAL A 428 -13.80 3.51 41.32
N GLY A 429 -14.50 4.63 41.07
CA GLY A 429 -14.54 5.80 41.95
C GLY A 429 -13.32 6.71 41.88
N THR A 430 -12.24 6.32 41.19
CA THR A 430 -11.07 7.15 41.06
C THR A 430 -11.28 8.23 39.97
N PRO A 431 -11.00 9.51 40.23
CA PRO A 431 -11.10 10.57 39.21
C PRO A 431 -10.11 10.34 38.07
N LEU A 432 -10.63 10.19 36.84
CA LEU A 432 -9.88 10.16 35.61
C LEU A 432 -9.73 11.57 35.10
N GLN A 433 -8.50 12.00 34.85
CA GLN A 433 -8.20 13.25 34.14
C GLN A 433 -7.93 12.92 32.66
N ALA A 434 -8.69 13.51 31.75
CA ALA A 434 -8.50 13.37 30.33
C ALA A 434 -8.23 14.71 29.66
N SER A 435 -7.37 14.69 28.63
CA SER A 435 -7.09 15.89 27.85
C SER A 435 -6.98 15.53 26.36
N VAL A 436 -7.26 16.49 25.51
CA VAL A 436 -7.12 16.41 24.06
C VAL A 436 -6.54 17.71 23.54
N ALA A 437 -5.72 17.63 22.50
CA ALA A 437 -5.20 18.77 21.77
C ALA A 437 -5.56 18.64 20.30
N TRP A 438 -5.73 19.76 19.63
CA TRP A 438 -6.02 19.81 18.20
C TRP A 438 -5.33 20.98 17.52
N VAL A 439 -5.26 20.90 16.19
CA VAL A 439 -4.88 22.01 15.32
C VAL A 439 -6.07 22.28 14.42
N ASP A 440 -6.58 23.50 14.43
CA ASP A 440 -7.56 24.02 13.49
C ASP A 440 -6.82 24.65 12.31
N GLU A 441 -6.70 23.88 11.24
CA GLU A 441 -5.84 24.20 10.10
C GLU A 441 -6.39 25.31 9.22
N ASP A 442 -7.72 25.43 9.15
CA ASP A 442 -8.39 26.47 8.36
C ASP A 442 -8.68 27.74 9.18
N ARG A 443 -8.37 27.71 10.49
CA ARG A 443 -8.57 28.81 11.43
C ARG A 443 -10.00 29.35 11.49
N VAL A 444 -10.97 28.50 11.16
CA VAL A 444 -12.40 28.83 11.31
C VAL A 444 -12.75 28.97 12.80
N GLY A 445 -12.01 28.29 13.65
CA GLY A 445 -12.18 28.26 15.09
C GLY A 445 -13.14 27.18 15.57
N THR A 446 -12.82 26.62 16.74
CA THR A 446 -13.66 25.62 17.40
C THR A 446 -14.88 26.30 18.04
N ARG A 447 -16.09 25.75 17.77
CA ARG A 447 -17.35 26.19 18.38
C ARG A 447 -17.58 25.53 19.72
N SER A 448 -17.38 24.20 19.77
CA SER A 448 -17.62 23.41 20.98
C SER A 448 -16.80 22.14 21.04
N ILE A 449 -16.57 21.67 22.25
CA ILE A 449 -15.99 20.37 22.53
C ILE A 449 -16.92 19.61 23.48
N ASN A 450 -17.26 18.38 23.13
CA ASN A 450 -18.18 17.54 23.90
C ASN A 450 -17.47 16.22 24.29
N TRP A 451 -17.60 15.85 25.53
CA TRP A 451 -17.11 14.63 26.12
C TRP A 451 -18.27 13.65 26.33
N SER A 452 -18.12 12.41 25.89
CA SER A 452 -18.99 11.29 26.23
C SER A 452 -18.15 10.23 26.91
N TRP A 453 -18.44 9.94 28.17
CA TRP A 453 -17.64 9.04 29.00
C TRP A 453 -17.96 7.57 28.78
N GLY A 454 -19.01 7.26 27.99
CA GLY A 454 -19.40 5.90 27.63
C GLY A 454 -20.27 5.18 28.67
N ASP A 455 -20.54 5.80 29.81
CA ASP A 455 -21.44 5.33 30.86
C ASP A 455 -22.81 6.02 30.85
N GLY A 456 -23.10 6.77 29.79
CA GLY A 456 -24.30 7.59 29.66
C GLY A 456 -24.10 9.05 30.11
N SER A 457 -23.03 9.33 30.80
CA SER A 457 -22.67 10.69 31.18
C SER A 457 -21.85 11.42 30.10
N GLY A 458 -21.87 12.74 30.15
CA GLY A 458 -21.12 13.57 29.22
C GLY A 458 -21.36 15.05 29.43
N GLY A 459 -20.75 15.91 28.61
CA GLY A 459 -20.94 17.35 28.67
C GLY A 459 -19.92 18.12 27.86
N ALA A 460 -20.13 19.42 27.78
CA ALA A 460 -19.18 20.37 27.21
C ALA A 460 -18.12 20.76 28.24
N SER A 461 -16.90 21.04 27.80
CA SER A 461 -15.86 21.59 28.65
C SER A 461 -15.33 22.91 28.14
N LYS A 462 -14.65 23.64 29.01
CA LYS A 462 -13.88 24.83 28.62
C LYS A 462 -12.72 24.39 27.72
N MET A 463 -12.49 25.15 26.68
CA MET A 463 -11.38 24.95 25.77
C MET A 463 -10.51 26.21 25.72
N ARG A 464 -9.25 26.04 25.36
CA ARG A 464 -8.33 27.10 25.00
C ARG A 464 -7.89 26.89 23.56
N GLU A 465 -7.98 27.91 22.74
CA GLU A 465 -7.52 27.90 21.35
C GLU A 465 -6.86 29.24 21.05
N LEU A 466 -5.65 29.19 20.53
CA LEU A 466 -4.86 30.36 20.11
C LEU A 466 -4.19 30.01 18.79
N ASP A 467 -4.33 30.89 17.80
CA ASP A 467 -3.74 30.73 16.46
C ASP A 467 -3.98 29.37 15.79
N GLY A 468 -5.18 28.80 16.01
CA GLY A 468 -5.57 27.51 15.46
C GLY A 468 -4.99 26.30 16.22
N VAL A 469 -4.34 26.51 17.37
CA VAL A 469 -3.91 25.42 18.26
C VAL A 469 -4.79 25.43 19.49
N GLY A 470 -5.48 24.32 19.72
CA GLY A 470 -6.43 24.19 20.81
C GLY A 470 -6.13 23.03 21.75
N SER A 471 -6.63 23.15 22.98
CA SER A 471 -6.62 22.09 23.98
C SER A 471 -7.82 22.17 24.92
N ALA A 472 -8.24 21.03 25.43
CA ALA A 472 -9.24 20.93 26.46
C ALA A 472 -8.96 19.76 27.41
N SER A 473 -9.49 19.86 28.63
CA SER A 473 -9.41 18.82 29.62
C SER A 473 -10.74 18.68 30.37
N ALA A 474 -11.01 17.46 30.83
CA ALA A 474 -12.18 17.14 31.65
C ALA A 474 -11.84 16.03 32.62
N SER A 475 -12.64 15.90 33.69
CA SER A 475 -12.49 14.89 34.72
C SER A 475 -13.78 14.11 34.87
N HIS A 476 -13.67 12.79 35.13
CA HIS A 476 -14.80 11.91 35.38
C HIS A 476 -14.44 10.77 36.34
N SER A 477 -15.41 10.27 37.07
CA SER A 477 -15.26 9.09 37.95
C SER A 477 -16.35 8.06 37.61
N TYR A 478 -15.92 6.87 37.24
CA TYR A 478 -16.84 5.78 36.92
C TYR A 478 -17.36 5.10 38.19
N ALA A 479 -18.67 4.90 38.29
CA ALA A 479 -19.31 4.29 39.42
C ALA A 479 -19.32 2.74 39.39
N ALA A 480 -19.06 2.14 38.23
CA ALA A 480 -19.08 0.69 38.05
C ALA A 480 -17.87 0.21 37.19
N PRO A 481 -17.44 -1.05 37.41
CA PRO A 481 -16.38 -1.61 36.56
C PRO A 481 -16.88 -1.87 35.13
N GLY A 482 -16.01 -1.72 34.16
CA GLY A 482 -16.40 -1.89 32.75
C GLY A 482 -15.33 -1.45 31.76
N ILE A 483 -15.66 -1.55 30.49
CA ILE A 483 -14.91 -0.94 29.40
C ILE A 483 -15.78 0.16 28.80
N TYR A 484 -15.33 1.39 28.93
CA TYR A 484 -16.09 2.58 28.58
C TYR A 484 -15.46 3.31 27.40
N PRO A 485 -16.21 3.53 26.29
CA PRO A 485 -15.73 4.27 25.13
C PRO A 485 -15.74 5.78 25.40
N LEU A 486 -14.67 6.32 25.98
CA LEU A 486 -14.49 7.76 26.09
C LEU A 486 -14.35 8.37 24.70
N THR A 487 -15.29 9.23 24.31
CA THR A 487 -15.31 9.91 23.01
C THR A 487 -15.27 11.42 23.22
N VAL A 488 -14.39 12.09 22.48
CA VAL A 488 -14.31 13.57 22.43
C VAL A 488 -14.68 14.01 21.03
N THR A 489 -15.71 14.86 20.93
CA THR A 489 -16.21 15.41 19.65
C THR A 489 -15.96 16.93 19.65
N LEU A 490 -15.20 17.40 18.69
CA LEU A 490 -15.01 18.82 18.39
C LEU A 490 -15.96 19.22 17.26
N VAL A 491 -16.56 20.40 17.38
CA VAL A 491 -17.39 21.01 16.34
C VAL A 491 -16.85 22.40 16.04
N ASP A 492 -16.57 22.68 14.78
CA ASP A 492 -16.12 24.00 14.35
C ASP A 492 -17.28 25.01 14.19
N ARG A 493 -16.95 26.28 13.89
CA ARG A 493 -17.96 27.34 13.75
C ARG A 493 -18.85 27.19 12.51
N VAL A 494 -18.45 26.37 11.52
CA VAL A 494 -19.26 26.05 10.34
C VAL A 494 -20.04 24.75 10.48
N GLY A 495 -19.97 24.09 11.66
CA GLY A 495 -20.77 22.91 11.99
C GLY A 495 -20.14 21.57 11.60
N ARG A 496 -18.88 21.53 11.16
CA ARG A 496 -18.16 20.26 10.91
C ARG A 496 -17.73 19.65 12.23
N SER A 497 -17.80 18.33 12.34
CA SER A 497 -17.43 17.61 13.56
C SER A 497 -16.31 16.60 13.32
N THR A 498 -15.41 16.51 14.29
CA THR A 498 -14.34 15.48 14.33
C THR A 498 -14.36 14.82 15.70
N ALA A 499 -14.33 13.48 15.73
CA ALA A 499 -14.37 12.72 16.96
C ALA A 499 -13.15 11.80 17.11
N VAL A 500 -12.63 11.71 18.34
CA VAL A 500 -11.59 10.74 18.72
C VAL A 500 -12.07 9.90 19.91
N ARG A 501 -11.62 8.65 20.00
CA ARG A 501 -12.06 7.69 20.99
C ARG A 501 -10.89 7.03 21.71
N LEU A 502 -11.08 6.75 23.01
CA LEU A 502 -10.20 5.94 23.85
C LEU A 502 -11.08 4.97 24.66
N ASP A 503 -10.78 3.67 24.64
CA ASP A 503 -11.45 2.73 25.55
C ASP A 503 -10.78 2.78 26.93
N VAL A 504 -11.53 3.18 27.94
CA VAL A 504 -11.10 3.24 29.35
C VAL A 504 -11.57 1.98 30.05
N VAL A 505 -10.64 1.25 30.63
CA VAL A 505 -10.89 0.06 31.44
C VAL A 505 -11.01 0.46 32.92
N VAL A 506 -12.13 0.15 33.54
CA VAL A 506 -12.40 0.43 34.96
C VAL A 506 -12.37 -0.86 35.75
N ALA A 507 -11.37 -1.01 36.60
CA ALA A 507 -11.14 -2.19 37.39
C ALA A 507 -12.09 -2.27 38.59
N ALA A 508 -12.62 -3.49 38.87
CA ALA A 508 -13.34 -3.80 40.12
C ALA A 508 -12.35 -4.08 41.26
N PRO A 509 -12.68 -3.77 42.51
CA PRO A 509 -11.95 -4.28 43.65
C PRO A 509 -11.85 -5.83 43.62
N GLY A 510 -10.68 -6.39 43.87
CA GLY A 510 -10.43 -7.84 43.81
C GLY A 510 -10.45 -8.46 42.41
N GLY A 511 -10.71 -7.70 41.37
CA GLY A 511 -10.81 -8.17 40.00
C GLY A 511 -9.50 -8.11 39.20
N VAL A 512 -9.56 -8.57 37.97
CA VAL A 512 -8.48 -8.42 36.97
C VAL A 512 -8.93 -7.47 35.89
N ALA A 513 -8.10 -6.49 35.60
CA ALA A 513 -8.35 -5.55 34.54
C ALA A 513 -7.07 -5.27 33.76
N GLY A 514 -7.19 -5.02 32.49
CA GLY A 514 -6.03 -4.70 31.63
C GLY A 514 -6.43 -4.06 30.34
N SER A 515 -5.57 -3.18 29.85
CA SER A 515 -5.65 -2.59 28.53
C SER A 515 -4.25 -2.48 27.96
N GLY A 516 -4.09 -2.83 26.69
CA GLY A 516 -2.77 -2.76 26.09
C GLY A 516 -2.70 -3.37 24.70
N ALA A 517 -1.48 -3.63 24.27
CA ALA A 517 -1.22 -4.29 23.01
C ALA A 517 -0.14 -5.38 23.16
N VAL A 518 -0.29 -6.42 22.37
CA VAL A 518 0.71 -7.46 22.15
C VAL A 518 1.09 -7.49 20.67
N MET A 519 2.32 -7.94 20.38
CA MET A 519 2.68 -8.24 18.99
C MET A 519 2.04 -9.57 18.59
N SER A 520 1.19 -9.52 17.58
CA SER A 520 0.63 -10.71 16.94
C SER A 520 1.69 -11.27 15.98
N PRO A 521 2.14 -12.53 16.18
CA PRO A 521 3.10 -13.13 15.26
C PRO A 521 2.42 -13.53 13.94
N PRO A 522 3.20 -13.72 12.85
CA PRO A 522 2.70 -14.33 11.63
C PRO A 522 2.08 -15.72 11.93
N GLY A 523 1.01 -16.06 11.26
CA GLY A 523 0.27 -17.32 11.46
C GLY A 523 -0.74 -17.31 12.60
N ALA A 524 -0.76 -16.29 13.46
CA ALA A 524 -1.73 -16.19 14.55
C ALA A 524 -3.17 -15.98 14.07
N TYR A 525 -3.37 -15.21 13.00
CA TYR A 525 -4.68 -14.95 12.41
C TYR A 525 -4.93 -15.85 11.20
N ALA A 526 -5.86 -16.79 11.33
CA ALA A 526 -6.08 -17.83 10.32
C ALA A 526 -6.56 -17.30 8.96
N LYS A 527 -7.35 -16.21 8.93
CA LYS A 527 -7.80 -15.58 7.68
C LYS A 527 -6.71 -14.74 6.99
N SER A 528 -5.66 -14.37 7.69
CA SER A 528 -4.53 -13.60 7.18
C SER A 528 -3.24 -14.11 7.84
N PRO A 529 -2.75 -15.29 7.45
CA PRO A 529 -1.64 -15.96 8.15
C PRO A 529 -0.33 -15.16 8.15
N LEU A 530 -0.13 -14.28 7.19
CA LEU A 530 1.05 -13.42 7.11
C LEU A 530 0.93 -12.12 7.91
N GLN A 531 -0.27 -11.83 8.43
CA GLN A 531 -0.50 -10.62 9.19
C GLN A 531 0.21 -10.68 10.53
N ALA A 532 1.20 -9.83 10.69
CA ALA A 532 1.86 -9.53 11.96
C ALA A 532 1.54 -8.08 12.36
N GLY A 533 1.62 -7.75 13.63
CA GLY A 533 1.42 -6.39 14.08
C GLY A 533 0.82 -6.28 15.47
N LYS A 534 0.48 -5.06 15.88
CA LYS A 534 -0.12 -4.82 17.19
C LYS A 534 -1.56 -5.27 17.23
N ALA A 535 -1.85 -6.26 18.10
CA ALA A 535 -3.20 -6.63 18.53
C ALA A 535 -3.51 -5.91 19.84
N ARG A 536 -4.62 -5.17 19.90
CA ARG A 536 -5.05 -4.42 21.08
C ARG A 536 -6.08 -5.21 21.86
N PHE A 537 -6.06 -5.09 23.18
CA PHE A 537 -7.08 -5.68 24.04
C PHE A 537 -7.50 -4.74 25.16
N SER A 538 -8.73 -4.94 25.63
CA SER A 538 -9.26 -4.38 26.87
C SER A 538 -10.01 -5.49 27.63
N LEU A 539 -9.65 -5.71 28.86
CA LEU A 539 -10.13 -6.81 29.70
C LEU A 539 -10.62 -6.28 31.05
N VAL A 540 -11.81 -6.70 31.44
CA VAL A 540 -12.32 -6.57 32.83
C VAL A 540 -12.91 -7.88 33.22
N ALA A 541 -12.42 -8.48 34.33
CA ALA A 541 -12.93 -9.70 34.88
C ALA A 541 -13.27 -9.50 36.38
N PRO A 542 -14.39 -10.05 36.88
CA PRO A 542 -14.79 -9.93 38.27
C PRO A 542 -13.82 -10.67 39.20
N ALA A 543 -13.92 -10.39 40.50
CA ALA A 543 -13.21 -11.12 41.53
C ALA A 543 -13.60 -12.63 41.57
N ALA A 544 -12.66 -13.47 42.06
CA ALA A 544 -12.82 -14.91 42.00
C ALA A 544 -13.73 -15.50 43.10
N ASP A 545 -14.15 -14.71 44.09
CA ASP A 545 -14.78 -15.15 45.35
C ASP A 545 -16.30 -15.32 45.28
N GLY A 546 -16.89 -15.25 44.08
CA GLY A 546 -18.31 -15.55 43.89
C GLY A 546 -19.28 -14.58 44.59
N THR A 547 -18.80 -13.55 45.28
CA THR A 547 -19.67 -12.51 45.80
C THR A 547 -20.32 -11.79 44.64
N ARG A 548 -21.64 -11.92 44.51
CA ARG A 548 -22.46 -11.23 43.51
C ARG A 548 -22.34 -9.73 43.69
N ALA A 549 -21.28 -9.13 43.22
CA ALA A 549 -21.26 -7.70 42.98
C ALA A 549 -22.33 -7.40 41.92
N GLN A 550 -23.32 -6.65 42.30
CA GLN A 550 -24.42 -6.23 41.43
C GLN A 550 -23.84 -5.69 40.12
N GLY A 551 -24.04 -6.39 39.00
CA GLY A 551 -23.95 -5.86 37.65
C GLY A 551 -22.72 -6.19 36.80
N GLY A 552 -21.68 -6.91 37.28
CA GLY A 552 -20.43 -7.03 36.49
C GLY A 552 -20.27 -8.37 35.78
N ARG A 553 -20.77 -8.54 34.55
CA ARG A 553 -20.26 -9.58 33.63
C ARG A 553 -18.89 -9.17 33.18
N GLY A 554 -17.87 -10.06 33.31
CA GLY A 554 -16.55 -9.81 32.73
C GLY A 554 -16.66 -9.54 31.25
N ARG A 555 -15.81 -8.67 30.72
CA ARG A 555 -15.79 -8.27 29.32
C ARG A 555 -14.38 -8.33 28.75
N LEU A 556 -14.29 -8.76 27.48
CA LEU A 556 -13.10 -8.73 26.70
C LEU A 556 -13.41 -8.06 25.35
N GLN A 557 -12.54 -7.14 24.97
CA GLN A 557 -12.43 -6.64 23.60
C GLN A 557 -11.04 -6.98 23.08
N PHE A 558 -10.96 -7.52 21.86
CA PHE A 558 -9.69 -7.85 21.22
C PHE A 558 -9.76 -7.45 19.76
N ASP A 559 -8.85 -6.58 19.35
CA ASP A 559 -8.83 -5.93 18.06
C ASP A 559 -7.48 -6.12 17.34
N LEU A 560 -7.56 -6.68 16.15
CA LEU A 560 -6.49 -6.75 15.15
C LEU A 560 -7.12 -6.34 13.81
N PRO A 561 -6.42 -5.71 12.86
CA PRO A 561 -6.99 -5.41 11.55
C PRO A 561 -7.66 -6.65 10.93
N GLY A 562 -8.95 -6.55 10.59
CA GLY A 562 -9.77 -7.66 10.09
C GLY A 562 -10.33 -8.63 11.12
N LEU A 563 -9.99 -8.50 12.41
CA LEU A 563 -10.55 -9.29 13.49
C LEU A 563 -10.88 -8.40 14.69
N ASN A 564 -12.17 -8.28 15.05
CA ASN A 564 -12.58 -7.66 16.30
C ASN A 564 -13.54 -8.56 17.07
N LEU A 565 -13.06 -9.07 18.18
CA LEU A 565 -13.85 -9.86 19.12
C LEU A 565 -14.44 -8.96 20.18
N ARG A 566 -15.75 -9.16 20.45
CA ARG A 566 -16.46 -8.58 21.59
C ARG A 566 -17.09 -9.73 22.38
N SER A 567 -16.72 -9.86 23.66
CA SER A 567 -17.22 -10.97 24.47
C SER A 567 -18.66 -10.71 24.97
N ASP A 568 -19.44 -11.78 24.98
CA ASP A 568 -20.76 -11.87 25.61
C ASP A 568 -20.64 -12.44 27.04
N SER A 569 -19.65 -13.29 27.26
CA SER A 569 -19.32 -13.89 28.54
C SER A 569 -17.82 -13.92 28.77
N LEU A 570 -17.44 -13.89 30.08
CA LEU A 570 -16.04 -14.07 30.48
C LEU A 570 -16.06 -14.62 31.93
N ARG A 571 -15.39 -15.76 32.16
CA ARG A 571 -15.26 -16.38 33.51
C ARG A 571 -13.81 -16.79 33.76
N LEU A 572 -13.38 -16.69 35.00
CA LEU A 572 -12.10 -17.22 35.42
C LEU A 572 -12.22 -18.75 35.55
N VAL A 573 -11.29 -19.49 34.95
CA VAL A 573 -11.25 -20.96 34.96
C VAL A 573 -10.02 -21.53 35.68
N GLY A 574 -9.00 -20.70 35.93
CA GLY A 574 -7.80 -21.14 36.64
C GLY A 574 -6.89 -19.98 37.06
N ARG A 575 -6.17 -20.24 38.20
CA ARG A 575 -5.10 -19.35 38.68
C ARG A 575 -3.82 -20.16 38.90
N GLN A 576 -2.68 -19.59 38.49
CA GLN A 576 -1.39 -20.20 38.73
C GLN A 576 -0.38 -19.06 39.00
N GLY A 577 -0.23 -18.75 40.28
CA GLY A 577 0.48 -17.56 40.74
C GLY A 577 -0.15 -16.29 40.17
N ALA A 578 0.65 -15.42 39.55
CA ALA A 578 0.20 -14.19 38.91
C ALA A 578 -0.52 -14.42 37.55
N ARG A 579 -0.50 -15.66 37.03
CA ARG A 579 -1.16 -16.01 35.75
C ARG A 579 -2.60 -16.42 36.03
N GLN A 580 -3.53 -15.79 35.33
CA GLN A 580 -4.96 -16.10 35.39
C GLN A 580 -5.46 -16.52 34.01
N VAL A 581 -6.31 -17.54 33.97
CA VAL A 581 -6.86 -18.10 32.73
C VAL A 581 -8.36 -17.89 32.73
N PHE A 582 -8.86 -17.32 31.68
CA PHE A 582 -10.28 -17.02 31.47
C PHE A 582 -10.80 -17.73 30.24
N GLU A 583 -12.06 -18.08 30.25
CA GLU A 583 -12.81 -18.57 29.09
C GLU A 583 -14.09 -17.76 28.92
N GLY A 584 -14.54 -17.70 27.66
CA GLY A 584 -15.77 -17.00 27.35
C GLY A 584 -16.23 -17.22 25.92
N SER A 585 -17.34 -16.57 25.60
CA SER A 585 -17.92 -16.54 24.27
C SER A 585 -18.12 -15.10 23.79
N GLY A 586 -18.26 -14.92 22.50
CA GLY A 586 -18.46 -13.61 21.93
C GLY A 586 -18.70 -13.65 20.41
N SER A 587 -18.75 -12.46 19.80
CA SER A 587 -18.93 -12.29 18.38
C SER A 587 -17.71 -11.64 17.74
N ILE A 588 -17.42 -12.00 16.48
CA ILE A 588 -16.46 -11.32 15.63
C ILE A 588 -17.25 -10.55 14.58
N ALA A 589 -17.02 -9.24 14.48
CA ALA A 589 -17.75 -8.34 13.57
C ALA A 589 -19.29 -8.45 13.73
N GLY A 590 -19.76 -8.67 14.95
CA GLY A 590 -21.19 -8.80 15.26
C GLY A 590 -21.81 -10.14 14.86
N SER A 591 -21.04 -11.13 14.36
CA SER A 591 -21.56 -12.41 13.91
C SER A 591 -20.88 -13.61 14.57
N GLY A 592 -21.65 -14.67 14.80
CA GLY A 592 -21.22 -16.01 15.18
C GLY A 592 -21.03 -16.21 16.68
N ASN A 593 -21.05 -17.49 17.09
CA ASN A 593 -20.78 -17.96 18.46
C ASN A 593 -19.31 -18.38 18.55
N TRP A 594 -18.42 -17.43 18.73
CA TRP A 594 -17.01 -17.68 18.91
C TRP A 594 -16.71 -17.95 20.39
N GLN A 595 -15.88 -18.94 20.65
CA GLN A 595 -15.32 -19.23 21.96
C GLN A 595 -13.91 -18.65 22.01
N PHE A 596 -13.47 -18.31 23.22
CA PHE A 596 -12.07 -17.91 23.41
C PHE A 596 -11.57 -18.40 24.80
N ARG A 597 -10.27 -18.61 24.85
CA ARG A 597 -9.50 -18.82 26.06
C ARG A 597 -8.35 -17.86 26.10
N LEU A 598 -8.18 -17.14 27.18
CA LEU A 598 -7.09 -16.20 27.35
C LEU A 598 -6.33 -16.47 28.65
N ALA A 599 -5.04 -16.18 28.63
CA ALA A 599 -4.19 -16.15 29.81
C ALA A 599 -3.63 -14.73 29.97
N ALA A 600 -3.82 -14.16 31.14
CA ALA A 600 -3.32 -12.84 31.52
C ALA A 600 -2.41 -12.96 32.73
N THR A 601 -1.24 -12.33 32.70
CA THR A 601 -0.32 -12.27 33.86
C THR A 601 -0.13 -10.81 34.22
N ALA A 602 -0.41 -10.44 35.46
CA ALA A 602 -0.19 -9.10 35.95
C ALA A 602 1.32 -8.78 35.97
N GLY A 603 1.66 -7.56 35.59
CA GLY A 603 3.01 -7.02 35.78
C GLY A 603 3.26 -6.72 37.26
N GLY A 604 4.51 -6.88 37.72
CA GLY A 604 4.88 -6.46 39.08
C GLY A 604 4.77 -4.95 39.27
N PRO A 605 4.67 -4.45 40.53
CA PRO A 605 4.61 -3.01 40.78
C PRO A 605 5.85 -2.33 40.25
N ALA A 606 5.66 -1.17 39.60
CA ALA A 606 6.72 -0.31 39.12
C ALA A 606 7.53 0.20 40.33
N GLY A 607 8.63 -0.48 40.71
CA GLY A 607 9.44 -0.08 41.86
C GLY A 607 10.43 -1.12 42.40
N ALA A 608 10.39 -2.37 41.99
CA ALA A 608 11.39 -3.36 42.38
C ALA A 608 12.68 -3.15 41.62
N ARG A 609 13.64 -2.46 42.21
CA ARG A 609 15.03 -2.37 41.72
C ARG A 609 15.69 -3.74 41.79
N GLY A 610 16.09 -4.31 40.65
CA GLY A 610 17.03 -5.42 40.59
C GLY A 610 16.57 -6.64 39.80
N SER A 611 16.36 -6.49 38.49
CA SER A 611 16.65 -7.52 37.51
C SER A 611 16.70 -6.89 36.11
N ALA A 612 17.85 -6.97 35.48
CA ALA A 612 18.01 -6.67 34.07
C ALA A 612 17.18 -7.69 33.26
N GLN A 613 16.47 -7.19 32.24
CA GLN A 613 15.64 -7.92 31.27
C GLN A 613 14.23 -8.34 31.74
N GLY A 614 13.26 -7.45 31.48
CA GLY A 614 11.84 -7.75 31.55
C GLY A 614 11.02 -6.50 31.81
N SER A 615 10.39 -5.92 30.79
CA SER A 615 9.44 -4.81 30.93
C SER A 615 8.29 -5.23 31.87
N GLY A 616 8.06 -4.46 32.95
CA GLY A 616 7.06 -4.72 33.99
C GLY A 616 5.59 -4.59 33.54
N HIS A 617 5.25 -4.82 32.29
CA HIS A 617 3.93 -4.58 31.70
C HIS A 617 2.95 -5.75 31.72
N GLY A 618 3.38 -6.96 32.14
CA GLY A 618 2.54 -8.16 32.12
C GLY A 618 2.61 -8.94 30.79
N ARG A 619 1.86 -10.05 30.74
CA ARG A 619 1.79 -10.94 29.56
C ARG A 619 0.35 -11.26 29.21
N PHE A 620 0.06 -11.42 27.92
CA PHE A 620 -1.26 -11.73 27.41
C PHE A 620 -1.19 -12.75 26.28
N ALA A 621 -2.09 -13.75 26.34
CA ALA A 621 -2.24 -14.73 25.29
C ALA A 621 -3.72 -15.03 25.09
N ILE A 622 -4.13 -15.25 23.85
CA ILE A 622 -5.52 -15.57 23.53
C ILE A 622 -5.60 -16.53 22.34
N ARG A 623 -6.53 -17.50 22.46
CA ARG A 623 -6.97 -18.35 21.36
C ARG A 623 -8.47 -18.14 21.16
N ILE A 624 -8.90 -18.01 19.89
CA ILE A 624 -10.28 -17.74 19.49
C ILE A 624 -10.68 -18.80 18.46
N TRP A 625 -11.78 -19.53 18.71
CA TRP A 625 -12.25 -20.60 17.82
C TRP A 625 -13.77 -20.72 17.84
N ARG A 626 -14.31 -21.50 16.93
CA ARG A 626 -15.70 -21.98 16.95
C ARG A 626 -15.76 -23.43 16.50
N THR A 627 -16.81 -24.14 16.88
CA THR A 627 -17.11 -25.48 16.35
C THR A 627 -17.97 -25.32 15.10
N ASP A 628 -17.55 -25.91 14.01
CA ASP A 628 -18.35 -25.95 12.77
C ASP A 628 -19.64 -26.74 13.06
N PRO A 629 -20.81 -26.20 12.73
CA PRO A 629 -22.08 -26.85 13.09
C PRO A 629 -22.32 -28.15 12.31
N VAL A 630 -21.72 -28.31 11.15
CA VAL A 630 -21.91 -29.48 10.27
C VAL A 630 -20.83 -30.52 10.51
N THR A 631 -19.56 -30.14 10.37
CA THR A 631 -18.43 -31.09 10.45
C THR A 631 -18.00 -31.39 11.89
N LYS A 632 -18.48 -30.62 12.88
CA LYS A 632 -18.05 -30.66 14.28
C LYS A 632 -16.56 -30.36 14.48
N ALA A 633 -15.85 -29.97 13.44
CA ALA A 633 -14.44 -29.59 13.51
C ALA A 633 -14.27 -28.22 14.19
N GLU A 634 -13.14 -28.06 14.85
CA GLU A 634 -12.75 -26.77 15.43
C GLU A 634 -12.16 -25.86 14.35
N VAL A 635 -12.75 -24.68 14.19
CA VAL A 635 -12.28 -23.63 13.28
C VAL A 635 -11.62 -22.53 14.09
N VAL A 636 -10.30 -22.45 14.06
CA VAL A 636 -9.53 -21.43 14.76
C VAL A 636 -9.51 -20.14 13.95
N ALA A 637 -9.94 -19.02 14.56
CA ALA A 637 -9.82 -17.69 13.97
C ALA A 637 -8.48 -17.04 14.31
N TYR A 638 -8.04 -17.18 15.57
CA TYR A 638 -6.83 -16.54 16.06
C TYR A 638 -6.17 -17.37 17.17
N ASP A 639 -4.85 -17.46 17.16
CA ASP A 639 -4.08 -18.11 18.22
C ASP A 639 -2.65 -17.53 18.26
N ASN A 640 -2.32 -16.72 19.28
CA ASN A 640 -0.97 -16.20 19.47
C ASN A 640 -0.08 -17.08 20.36
N GLN A 641 -0.53 -18.32 20.66
CA GLN A 641 0.22 -19.31 21.44
C GLN A 641 0.72 -20.51 20.62
N ARG A 642 0.70 -20.44 19.27
CA ARG A 642 1.09 -21.57 18.41
C ARG A 642 2.48 -22.13 18.82
N ALA A 643 2.52 -23.46 19.03
CA ALA A 643 3.74 -24.25 19.19
C ALA A 643 4.60 -23.90 20.43
N GLY A 644 4.03 -23.97 21.64
CA GLY A 644 4.82 -23.97 22.89
C GLY A 644 5.43 -22.63 23.29
N GLN A 645 5.04 -21.53 22.64
CA GLN A 645 5.49 -20.20 23.05
C GLN A 645 4.76 -19.73 24.32
N GLU A 646 5.52 -19.12 25.23
CA GLU A 646 4.95 -18.42 26.38
C GLU A 646 4.05 -17.25 25.94
N ALA A 647 3.11 -16.83 26.82
CA ALA A 647 2.27 -15.66 26.61
C ALA A 647 3.12 -14.44 26.21
N ALA A 648 2.68 -13.71 25.17
CA ALA A 648 3.41 -12.56 24.65
C ALA A 648 3.50 -11.44 25.71
N ALA A 649 4.67 -10.83 25.83
CA ALA A 649 4.85 -9.63 26.63
C ALA A 649 4.04 -8.46 26.03
N LEU A 650 3.47 -7.62 26.88
CA LEU A 650 2.82 -6.40 26.43
C LEU A 650 3.86 -5.44 25.85
N VAL A 651 3.53 -4.83 24.73
CA VAL A 651 4.33 -3.73 24.13
C VAL A 651 3.78 -2.37 24.51
N GLU A 652 2.53 -2.32 24.97
CA GLU A 652 1.85 -1.12 25.48
C GLU A 652 0.86 -1.51 26.56
N GLY A 653 0.57 -0.60 27.51
CA GLY A 653 -0.44 -0.78 28.53
C GLY A 653 -0.01 -1.65 29.71
N GLY A 654 -0.97 -2.18 30.44
CA GLY A 654 -0.73 -3.01 31.63
C GLY A 654 -1.90 -3.92 32.00
N ILE A 655 -1.61 -4.91 32.81
CA ILE A 655 -2.60 -5.76 33.46
C ILE A 655 -2.39 -5.63 34.95
N VAL A 656 -3.47 -5.35 35.70
CA VAL A 656 -3.50 -5.32 37.15
C VAL A 656 -4.39 -6.45 37.68
N SER A 657 -3.95 -7.08 38.75
CA SER A 657 -4.75 -7.95 39.55
C SER A 657 -4.79 -7.34 40.96
N GLU A 658 -5.94 -6.92 41.40
CA GLU A 658 -6.08 -6.41 42.76
C GLU A 658 -6.14 -7.58 43.77
N ALA A 659 -5.38 -7.47 44.83
CA ALA A 659 -5.60 -8.32 45.98
C ALA A 659 -6.98 -7.99 46.58
N ALA A 660 -7.76 -8.99 46.96
CA ALA A 660 -8.89 -8.75 47.86
C ALA A 660 -8.30 -8.33 49.20
N ASP A 661 -8.61 -7.13 49.65
CA ASP A 661 -8.27 -6.67 51.01
C ASP A 661 -8.94 -7.57 52.04
#